data_d91b2cc90d1c5b2d1e1833941992e91e
#
_entry.id   d91b2cc90d1c5b2d1e1833941992e91e
#
_cell.length_a   1.000
_cell.length_b   1.000
_cell.length_c   1.000
_cell.angle_alpha   90.00
_cell.angle_beta   90.00
_cell.angle_gamma   90.00
#
_symmetry.space_group_name_H-M   'P 1'
#
loop_
_entity.id
_entity.type
_entity.pdbx_description
1 polymer ?
#
loop_
_entity_poly.entity_id
_entity_poly.type
_entity_poly.pdbx_seq_one_letter_code
_entity_poly.pdbx_strand_id
1 'polypeptide(L)'
;GRRIAQGRLAEIFGEAALDADRFSRIVGFQRAAEQEEATIDEQTRQVLEWYTAGVNAYLESRPGQTSAEHNLLRVAAEPWRVVDTLAYARVVSWSQSQNWESELARLRLLQQLDVYTAADLEPEYQEKHPIISEAVGSAEQTRLVSTAGLLLGQYENVRQWLGAEAVGQGSNSWVLAPKRSLNRRALLCADPHLNVQLPATVYEVHLSGPKTEVAGATYPGLPGVLHGHNAHIAWGLTNAQVDTQDLFIERPHPEDPTRFEYQGQWEQASVVEETIRVRRRQPHVERVVITRHGPLITGLIRPARSRPQSELPPVHTIPLALRWTGHAPGTALRALLELHQAEDWDQFNGALANWSAAPQNVTFADTRGNIGYTLAGRIPIREMNLGLLPAPGWDGMHEWGGWIPHNKLPRLYNPESGMIVTANNKIVGDEYPYFLGVEFDPGWRAARIEEMLAEKDRYTIRDMEEIQQDNLSKFAQAFTPWFTLLYSDDPWEKVALQALRKWNFRMDGDSAAGLIFHHLVANLMEIVYGDKLGPAREGYLGVSQAPLFTQHGFTLRAETKLLELINAHEESFWYADVAHGRQRARDELLQETLTRTMKTIRRVYGDSMLRWAWGKAHQVRFTHPLGSARLLGALFNRGPLPVGGDATTPNQSRVAFKLPPGLVQVIPAYRQIYEVGSWDRGESVLAGGQSGHALSRLYDDQIVMWREGVYHPTPWSREAVEKATVYQLALQP
;
A
#
# COMPACT_ATOMS: atom_id res chain seq x y z
N GLY A 1 -13.76 -9.83 -2.19
CA GLY A 1 -13.27 -9.21 -3.42
C GLY A 1 -14.37 -8.94 -4.42
N ARG A 2 -15.01 -9.97 -4.99
CA ARG A 2 -16.05 -9.83 -6.02
C ARG A 2 -17.16 -8.83 -5.66
N ARG A 3 -17.78 -8.96 -4.48
CA ARG A 3 -18.86 -8.04 -4.06
C ARG A 3 -18.39 -6.61 -3.84
N ILE A 4 -17.16 -6.42 -3.42
CA ILE A 4 -16.53 -5.08 -3.35
C ILE A 4 -16.47 -4.50 -4.76
N ALA A 5 -15.90 -5.23 -5.70
CA ALA A 5 -15.75 -4.78 -7.09
C ALA A 5 -17.09 -4.43 -7.75
N GLN A 6 -18.12 -5.21 -7.44
CA GLN A 6 -19.48 -5.04 -7.98
C GLN A 6 -20.31 -3.98 -7.25
N GLY A 7 -19.85 -3.44 -6.10
CA GLY A 7 -20.67 -2.56 -5.26
C GLY A 7 -21.94 -3.25 -4.76
N ARG A 8 -21.79 -4.43 -4.11
CA ARG A 8 -22.90 -5.31 -3.67
C ARG A 8 -22.79 -5.74 -2.21
N LEU A 9 -22.05 -5.01 -1.39
CA LEU A 9 -21.91 -5.30 0.05
C LEU A 9 -23.19 -4.97 0.82
N ALA A 10 -23.91 -3.92 0.42
CA ALA A 10 -25.15 -3.49 1.07
C ALA A 10 -26.28 -4.53 0.94
N GLU A 11 -26.23 -5.43 -0.02
CA GLU A 11 -27.16 -6.59 -0.10
C GLU A 11 -27.05 -7.47 1.16
N ILE A 12 -25.89 -7.48 1.82
CA ILE A 12 -25.60 -8.30 2.99
C ILE A 12 -25.62 -7.46 4.27
N PHE A 13 -24.90 -6.33 4.28
CA PHE A 13 -24.64 -5.52 5.47
C PHE A 13 -25.58 -4.33 5.62
N GLY A 14 -26.49 -4.09 4.64
CA GLY A 14 -27.45 -3.00 4.68
C GLY A 14 -26.80 -1.63 4.50
N GLU A 15 -27.41 -0.62 5.11
CA GLU A 15 -27.03 0.79 4.98
C GLU A 15 -25.57 1.09 5.38
N ALA A 16 -25.01 0.33 6.31
CA ALA A 16 -23.62 0.49 6.76
C ALA A 16 -22.59 0.28 5.63
N ALA A 17 -22.92 -0.50 4.60
CA ALA A 17 -22.04 -0.75 3.46
C ALA A 17 -22.41 0.06 2.21
N LEU A 18 -23.43 0.91 2.28
CA LEU A 18 -23.92 1.65 1.11
C LEU A 18 -22.87 2.60 0.53
N ASP A 19 -22.13 3.32 1.37
CA ASP A 19 -21.09 4.24 0.90
C ASP A 19 -19.93 3.50 0.19
N ALA A 20 -19.59 2.29 0.65
CA ALA A 20 -18.60 1.43 -0.03
C ALA A 20 -19.10 0.96 -1.40
N ASP A 21 -20.38 0.61 -1.50
CA ASP A 21 -20.98 0.21 -2.78
C ASP A 21 -21.09 1.40 -3.74
N ARG A 22 -21.50 2.57 -3.25
CA ARG A 22 -21.51 3.81 -4.02
C ARG A 22 -20.12 4.13 -4.58
N PHE A 23 -19.10 4.04 -3.73
CA PHE A 23 -17.71 4.23 -4.14
C PHE A 23 -17.34 3.29 -5.30
N SER A 24 -17.55 1.98 -5.14
CA SER A 24 -17.23 0.99 -6.17
C SER A 24 -18.00 1.22 -7.47
N ARG A 25 -19.27 1.65 -7.39
CA ARG A 25 -20.11 1.97 -8.55
C ARG A 25 -19.68 3.26 -9.23
N ILE A 26 -19.34 4.31 -8.49
CA ILE A 26 -18.88 5.58 -9.04
C ILE A 26 -17.52 5.40 -9.71
N VAL A 27 -16.52 4.82 -9.03
CA VAL A 27 -15.20 4.50 -9.63
C VAL A 27 -15.35 3.57 -10.82
N GLY A 28 -16.26 2.59 -10.76
CA GLY A 28 -16.64 1.77 -11.90
C GLY A 28 -15.76 0.54 -12.12
N PHE A 29 -15.33 -0.15 -11.08
CA PHE A 29 -14.52 -1.37 -11.22
C PHE A 29 -15.17 -2.43 -12.10
N GLN A 30 -16.47 -2.65 -11.91
CA GLN A 30 -17.23 -3.61 -12.71
C GLN A 30 -17.35 -3.15 -14.17
N ARG A 31 -17.65 -1.86 -14.42
CA ARG A 31 -17.75 -1.32 -15.77
C ARG A 31 -16.44 -1.42 -16.55
N ALA A 32 -15.31 -1.09 -15.89
CA ALA A 32 -13.98 -1.23 -16.49
C ALA A 32 -13.63 -2.70 -16.80
N ALA A 33 -14.03 -3.63 -15.92
CA ALA A 33 -13.84 -5.06 -16.14
C ALA A 33 -14.67 -5.61 -17.30
N GLU A 34 -15.92 -5.15 -17.47
CA GLU A 34 -16.77 -5.50 -18.60
C GLU A 34 -16.21 -5.01 -19.93
N GLN A 35 -15.63 -3.81 -19.96
CA GLN A 35 -14.93 -3.30 -21.14
C GLN A 35 -13.67 -4.11 -21.46
N GLU A 36 -12.92 -4.54 -20.44
CA GLU A 36 -11.75 -5.40 -20.61
C GLU A 36 -12.15 -6.78 -21.12
N GLU A 37 -13.19 -7.41 -20.55
CA GLU A 37 -13.69 -8.72 -21.00
C GLU A 37 -14.03 -8.74 -22.48
N ALA A 38 -14.54 -7.64 -23.02
CA ALA A 38 -14.86 -7.51 -24.44
C ALA A 38 -13.62 -7.47 -25.35
N THR A 39 -12.43 -7.17 -24.81
CA THR A 39 -11.20 -6.90 -25.58
C THR A 39 -10.03 -7.84 -25.28
N ILE A 40 -10.16 -8.73 -24.29
CA ILE A 40 -9.09 -9.69 -23.95
C ILE A 40 -8.81 -10.63 -25.11
N ASP A 41 -7.55 -11.02 -25.27
CA ASP A 41 -7.12 -11.99 -26.26
C ASP A 41 -7.63 -13.40 -25.94
N GLU A 42 -7.66 -14.26 -26.96
CA GLU A 42 -8.25 -15.60 -26.86
C GLU A 42 -7.51 -16.50 -25.87
N GLN A 43 -6.19 -16.40 -25.77
CA GLN A 43 -5.40 -17.20 -24.83
C GLN A 43 -5.71 -16.82 -23.37
N THR A 44 -5.76 -15.52 -23.08
CA THR A 44 -6.13 -15.01 -21.75
C THR A 44 -7.57 -15.40 -21.41
N ARG A 45 -8.50 -15.27 -22.36
CA ARG A 45 -9.89 -15.68 -22.20
C ARG A 45 -10.00 -17.14 -21.81
N GLN A 46 -9.33 -18.03 -22.54
CA GLN A 46 -9.36 -19.46 -22.31
C GLN A 46 -8.87 -19.84 -20.90
N VAL A 47 -7.80 -19.22 -20.40
CA VAL A 47 -7.31 -19.45 -19.04
C VAL A 47 -8.33 -18.99 -18.01
N LEU A 48 -8.97 -17.84 -18.20
CA LEU A 48 -10.01 -17.33 -17.32
C LEU A 48 -11.25 -18.22 -17.30
N GLU A 49 -11.62 -18.80 -18.46
CA GLU A 49 -12.71 -19.76 -18.55
C GLU A 49 -12.40 -21.07 -17.82
N TRP A 50 -11.18 -21.61 -17.94
CA TRP A 50 -10.75 -22.78 -17.17
C TRP A 50 -10.76 -22.52 -15.67
N TYR A 51 -10.24 -21.36 -15.23
CA TYR A 51 -10.29 -20.96 -13.83
C TYR A 51 -11.74 -20.87 -13.32
N THR A 52 -12.59 -20.22 -14.09
CA THR A 52 -14.03 -20.05 -13.79
C THR A 52 -14.74 -21.41 -13.70
N ALA A 53 -14.46 -22.32 -14.65
CA ALA A 53 -15.02 -23.66 -14.65
C ALA A 53 -14.60 -24.45 -13.39
N GLY A 54 -13.32 -24.36 -13.00
CA GLY A 54 -12.83 -25.01 -11.78
C GLY A 54 -13.50 -24.50 -10.50
N VAL A 55 -13.69 -23.18 -10.36
CA VAL A 55 -14.41 -22.60 -9.24
C VAL A 55 -15.86 -23.10 -9.20
N ASN A 56 -16.54 -23.09 -10.35
CA ASN A 56 -17.94 -23.50 -10.42
C ASN A 56 -18.13 -25.01 -10.19
N ALA A 57 -17.24 -25.84 -10.72
CA ALA A 57 -17.25 -27.28 -10.46
C ALA A 57 -17.12 -27.60 -8.95
N TYR A 58 -16.27 -26.85 -8.25
CA TYR A 58 -16.16 -26.98 -6.78
C TYR A 58 -17.48 -26.59 -6.08
N LEU A 59 -18.12 -25.49 -6.48
CA LEU A 59 -19.39 -25.05 -5.90
C LEU A 59 -20.52 -26.07 -6.17
N GLU A 60 -20.57 -26.63 -7.37
CA GLU A 60 -21.57 -27.63 -7.80
C GLU A 60 -21.36 -28.98 -7.10
N SER A 61 -20.11 -29.37 -6.87
CA SER A 61 -19.79 -30.65 -6.18
C SER A 61 -20.22 -30.67 -4.71
N ARG A 62 -20.52 -29.49 -4.12
CA ARG A 62 -20.86 -29.34 -2.70
C ARG A 62 -22.13 -28.50 -2.46
N PRO A 63 -23.28 -28.90 -3.01
CA PRO A 63 -24.51 -28.13 -2.90
C PRO A 63 -24.90 -27.99 -1.42
N GLY A 64 -25.10 -26.73 -0.97
CA GLY A 64 -25.45 -26.41 0.41
C GLY A 64 -24.31 -26.48 1.42
N GLN A 65 -23.10 -26.94 1.03
CA GLN A 65 -21.90 -26.92 1.89
C GLN A 65 -21.10 -25.63 1.59
N THR A 66 -21.62 -24.51 2.04
CA THR A 66 -20.95 -23.22 1.94
C THR A 66 -20.07 -22.96 3.17
N SER A 67 -19.16 -21.99 3.08
CA SER A 67 -18.33 -21.61 4.22
C SER A 67 -19.17 -21.17 5.42
N ALA A 68 -18.56 -21.16 6.61
CA ALA A 68 -19.21 -20.71 7.84
C ALA A 68 -19.78 -19.29 7.68
N GLU A 69 -19.08 -18.42 6.93
CA GLU A 69 -19.48 -17.04 6.63
C GLU A 69 -20.77 -16.98 5.80
N HIS A 70 -20.87 -17.77 4.74
CA HIS A 70 -22.07 -17.87 3.92
C HIS A 70 -23.28 -18.32 4.73
N ASN A 71 -23.09 -19.35 5.55
CA ASN A 71 -24.14 -19.88 6.41
C ASN A 71 -24.57 -18.87 7.47
N LEU A 72 -23.61 -18.17 8.09
CA LEU A 72 -23.88 -17.15 9.12
C LEU A 72 -24.62 -15.94 8.54
N LEU A 73 -24.20 -15.49 7.37
CA LEU A 73 -24.80 -14.35 6.66
C LEU A 73 -26.11 -14.74 5.93
N ARG A 74 -26.38 -16.04 5.78
CA ARG A 74 -27.49 -16.60 5.00
C ARG A 74 -27.44 -16.13 3.55
N VAL A 75 -26.27 -16.21 2.94
CA VAL A 75 -26.02 -15.81 1.55
C VAL A 75 -25.60 -17.04 0.77
N ALA A 76 -26.23 -17.27 -0.37
CA ALA A 76 -25.83 -18.34 -1.29
C ALA A 76 -24.49 -18.01 -1.97
N ALA A 77 -23.68 -19.03 -2.21
CA ALA A 77 -22.56 -18.89 -3.13
C ALA A 77 -23.10 -18.76 -4.56
N GLU A 78 -22.69 -17.70 -5.24
CA GLU A 78 -23.08 -17.44 -6.63
C GLU A 78 -22.03 -18.02 -7.59
N PRO A 79 -22.41 -18.54 -8.77
CA PRO A 79 -21.45 -18.95 -9.78
C PRO A 79 -20.43 -17.84 -10.09
N TRP A 80 -19.19 -18.24 -10.34
CA TRP A 80 -18.12 -17.33 -10.73
C TRP A 80 -18.16 -17.07 -12.23
N ARG A 81 -17.84 -15.86 -12.69
CA ARG A 81 -17.78 -15.46 -14.08
C ARG A 81 -16.38 -14.89 -14.39
N VAL A 82 -15.98 -14.90 -15.65
CA VAL A 82 -14.72 -14.31 -16.11
C VAL A 82 -14.58 -12.85 -15.63
N VAL A 83 -15.63 -12.05 -15.81
CA VAL A 83 -15.65 -10.66 -15.39
C VAL A 83 -15.44 -10.47 -13.88
N ASP A 84 -15.76 -11.46 -13.06
CA ASP A 84 -15.59 -11.36 -11.60
C ASP A 84 -14.10 -11.36 -11.22
N THR A 85 -13.26 -12.12 -11.95
CA THR A 85 -11.80 -12.08 -11.84
C THR A 85 -11.24 -10.73 -12.29
N LEU A 86 -11.68 -10.23 -13.44
CA LEU A 86 -11.24 -8.94 -13.97
C LEU A 86 -11.62 -7.78 -13.03
N ALA A 87 -12.84 -7.78 -12.52
CA ALA A 87 -13.31 -6.76 -11.58
C ALA A 87 -12.54 -6.79 -10.24
N TYR A 88 -12.23 -7.99 -9.75
CA TYR A 88 -11.39 -8.13 -8.56
C TYR A 88 -9.95 -7.64 -8.80
N ALA A 89 -9.37 -7.94 -9.96
CA ALA A 89 -8.06 -7.42 -10.34
C ALA A 89 -8.03 -5.89 -10.37
N ARG A 90 -9.14 -5.21 -10.76
CA ARG A 90 -9.27 -3.75 -10.69
C ARG A 90 -9.24 -3.23 -9.25
N VAL A 91 -9.91 -3.89 -8.31
CA VAL A 91 -9.85 -3.52 -6.89
C VAL A 91 -8.44 -3.67 -6.33
N VAL A 92 -7.74 -4.76 -6.68
CA VAL A 92 -6.34 -4.96 -6.29
C VAL A 92 -5.44 -3.87 -6.88
N SER A 93 -5.60 -3.57 -8.17
CA SER A 93 -4.85 -2.49 -8.85
C SER A 93 -5.15 -1.12 -8.21
N TRP A 94 -6.42 -0.82 -7.93
CA TRP A 94 -6.80 0.41 -7.24
C TRP A 94 -6.12 0.55 -5.89
N SER A 95 -6.08 -0.51 -5.09
CA SER A 95 -5.46 -0.46 -3.75
C SER A 95 -3.98 -0.06 -3.77
N GLN A 96 -3.33 -0.17 -4.92
CA GLN A 96 -1.92 0.16 -5.14
C GLN A 96 -1.69 1.44 -5.95
N SER A 97 -2.75 2.18 -6.30
CA SER A 97 -2.71 3.36 -7.18
C SER A 97 -3.25 4.64 -6.52
N GLN A 98 -3.27 4.74 -5.21
CA GLN A 98 -4.02 5.77 -4.48
C GLN A 98 -3.25 7.07 -4.30
N ASN A 99 -3.28 7.97 -5.26
CA ASN A 99 -2.72 9.30 -5.11
C ASN A 99 -3.74 10.46 -5.25
N TRP A 100 -4.96 10.22 -5.76
CA TRP A 100 -6.00 11.24 -5.85
C TRP A 100 -6.33 11.91 -4.51
N GLU A 101 -6.23 11.20 -3.40
CA GLU A 101 -6.45 11.75 -2.06
C GLU A 101 -5.33 12.69 -1.62
N SER A 102 -4.14 12.52 -2.15
CA SER A 102 -3.01 13.41 -1.89
C SER A 102 -3.20 14.77 -2.56
N GLU A 103 -3.74 14.81 -3.77
CA GLU A 103 -4.16 16.06 -4.41
C GLU A 103 -5.16 16.81 -3.53
N LEU A 104 -6.08 16.07 -2.92
CA LEU A 104 -7.09 16.64 -2.06
C LEU A 104 -6.56 17.08 -0.70
N ALA A 105 -5.56 16.36 -0.17
CA ALA A 105 -4.88 16.74 1.06
C ALA A 105 -4.13 18.06 0.86
N ARG A 106 -3.37 18.19 -0.23
CA ARG A 106 -2.71 19.44 -0.63
C ARG A 106 -3.71 20.56 -0.83
N LEU A 107 -4.80 20.22 -1.45
CA LEU A 107 -5.92 21.10 -1.68
C LEU A 107 -6.51 21.65 -0.37
N ARG A 108 -6.58 20.96 0.75
CA ARG A 108 -7.01 21.51 2.05
C ARG A 108 -5.96 22.36 2.74
N LEU A 109 -4.71 21.95 2.66
CA LEU A 109 -3.64 22.70 3.29
C LEU A 109 -3.65 24.15 2.83
N LEU A 110 -3.88 24.37 1.56
CA LEU A 110 -3.86 25.70 0.95
C LEU A 110 -5.12 26.52 1.14
N GLN A 111 -6.22 25.91 1.59
CA GLN A 111 -7.35 26.72 2.09
C GLN A 111 -7.17 27.18 3.53
N GLN A 112 -6.23 26.62 4.26
CA GLN A 112 -5.99 26.93 5.66
C GLN A 112 -4.70 27.71 5.88
N LEU A 113 -3.74 27.51 4.99
CA LEU A 113 -2.40 28.06 5.04
C LEU A 113 -2.15 28.91 3.80
N ASP A 114 -1.28 29.88 3.88
CA ASP A 114 -0.74 30.52 2.69
C ASP A 114 0.12 29.52 1.88
N VAL A 115 0.36 29.86 0.61
CA VAL A 115 1.05 28.99 -0.35
C VAL A 115 2.43 28.52 0.12
N TYR A 116 3.17 29.43 0.74
CA TYR A 116 4.55 29.14 1.18
C TYR A 116 4.55 28.22 2.39
N THR A 117 3.68 28.47 3.37
CA THR A 117 3.50 27.62 4.55
C THR A 117 2.98 26.23 4.17
N ALA A 118 2.09 26.13 3.17
CA ALA A 118 1.61 24.83 2.67
C ALA A 118 2.70 24.07 1.90
N ALA A 119 3.48 24.77 1.07
CA ALA A 119 4.61 24.19 0.35
C ALA A 119 5.72 23.70 1.30
N ASP A 120 5.91 24.39 2.43
CA ASP A 120 6.85 23.97 3.48
C ASP A 120 6.49 22.61 4.12
N LEU A 121 5.29 22.10 3.91
CA LEU A 121 4.88 20.76 4.37
C LEU A 121 5.24 19.63 3.41
N GLU A 122 5.72 19.92 2.21
CA GLU A 122 6.19 18.90 1.26
C GLU A 122 7.61 18.44 1.65
N PRO A 123 7.82 17.16 2.00
CA PRO A 123 9.15 16.67 2.32
C PRO A 123 9.98 16.49 1.04
N GLU A 124 11.28 16.67 1.17
CA GLU A 124 12.25 16.36 0.13
C GLU A 124 12.75 14.91 0.27
N TYR A 125 13.01 14.25 -0.86
CA TYR A 125 13.69 12.97 -0.83
C TYR A 125 15.18 13.22 -0.51
N GLN A 126 15.69 12.59 0.54
CA GLN A 126 17.04 12.87 1.01
C GLN A 126 18.09 12.33 0.02
N GLU A 127 19.03 13.15 -0.42
CA GLU A 127 20.09 12.78 -1.37
C GLU A 127 20.92 11.56 -0.94
N LYS A 128 21.11 11.35 0.35
CA LYS A 128 21.82 10.21 0.91
C LYS A 128 21.04 8.88 0.89
N HIS A 129 19.75 8.92 0.57
CA HIS A 129 18.92 7.72 0.49
C HIS A 129 18.99 7.12 -0.91
N PRO A 130 18.99 5.78 -1.02
CA PRO A 130 19.19 5.12 -2.30
C PRO A 130 17.98 5.35 -3.24
N ILE A 131 18.29 5.53 -4.52
CA ILE A 131 17.35 5.41 -5.62
C ILE A 131 17.53 4.03 -6.28
N ILE A 132 16.49 3.53 -6.94
CA ILE A 132 16.53 2.18 -7.51
C ILE A 132 17.40 2.13 -8.78
N SER A 133 17.31 3.14 -9.64
CA SER A 133 17.99 3.19 -10.93
C SER A 133 18.58 4.57 -11.21
N GLU A 134 19.86 4.62 -11.59
CA GLU A 134 20.46 5.81 -12.17
C GLU A 134 20.01 5.91 -13.64
N ALA A 135 19.02 6.73 -13.92
CA ALA A 135 18.55 6.95 -15.29
C ALA A 135 19.40 8.02 -15.99
N VAL A 136 19.92 7.68 -17.14
CA VAL A 136 20.64 8.64 -18.02
C VAL A 136 19.61 9.46 -18.81
N GLY A 137 19.48 10.75 -18.50
CA GLY A 137 18.63 11.67 -19.23
C GLY A 137 19.07 13.12 -19.04
N SER A 138 18.98 13.94 -20.09
CA SER A 138 19.40 15.35 -20.10
C SER A 138 18.36 16.24 -19.42
N ALA A 139 18.80 17.05 -18.49
CA ALA A 139 18.01 18.02 -17.76
C ALA A 139 17.54 19.17 -18.63
N GLU A 140 16.25 19.47 -18.61
CA GLU A 140 15.71 20.83 -18.59
C GLU A 140 14.20 20.82 -18.37
N GLN A 141 13.76 20.76 -17.12
CA GLN A 141 12.40 21.18 -16.77
C GLN A 141 12.35 21.70 -15.33
N THR A 142 12.09 23.00 -15.24
CA THR A 142 12.00 23.78 -14.03
C THR A 142 10.72 23.46 -13.24
N ARG A 143 10.87 23.30 -11.94
CA ARG A 143 9.78 23.13 -10.96
C ARG A 143 8.80 24.28 -11.00
N LEU A 144 7.54 23.96 -11.04
CA LEU A 144 6.47 24.88 -10.65
C LEU A 144 5.56 24.18 -9.66
N VAL A 145 5.55 24.69 -8.44
CA VAL A 145 4.64 24.29 -7.37
C VAL A 145 3.63 25.39 -7.16
N SER A 146 2.41 25.11 -7.32
CA SER A 146 1.29 25.83 -6.67
C SER A 146 0.01 25.03 -6.94
N THR A 147 -0.76 24.78 -6.13
CA THR A 147 -1.51 25.14 -4.98
C THR A 147 -2.94 24.68 -5.02
N ALA A 148 -3.57 24.55 -4.03
CA ALA A 148 -4.92 24.77 -3.56
C ALA A 148 -5.76 23.65 -3.01
N GLY A 149 -6.39 23.79 -2.10
CA GLY A 149 -7.13 23.39 -1.08
C GLY A 149 -8.46 22.72 -1.00
N LEU A 150 -8.86 21.46 -0.85
CA LEU A 150 -10.07 20.97 -0.16
C LEU A 150 -10.50 19.56 -0.48
N LEU A 151 -10.38 18.62 0.36
CA LEU A 151 -11.27 17.46 0.38
C LEU A 151 -10.87 16.40 1.39
N LEU A 152 -11.33 16.46 2.57
CA LEU A 152 -11.25 15.33 3.48
C LEU A 152 -12.17 15.57 4.69
N GLY A 153 -13.26 14.91 4.80
CA GLY A 153 -14.10 14.91 5.96
C GLY A 153 -15.18 13.85 5.87
N GLN A 154 -14.99 12.84 6.65
CA GLN A 154 -16.01 11.94 7.17
C GLN A 154 -16.30 10.64 6.41
N TYR A 155 -15.60 9.58 6.82
CA TYR A 155 -16.05 8.21 6.64
C TYR A 155 -15.84 7.32 7.89
N GLU A 156 -15.96 7.88 9.08
CA GLU A 156 -15.77 7.11 10.32
C GLU A 156 -16.74 5.92 10.48
N ASN A 157 -17.92 6.00 9.89
CA ASN A 157 -18.96 4.98 10.09
C ASN A 157 -18.82 3.71 9.23
N VAL A 158 -18.12 3.77 8.09
CA VAL A 158 -17.89 2.59 7.23
C VAL A 158 -16.69 1.78 7.69
N ARG A 159 -15.74 2.44 8.35
CA ARG A 159 -14.49 1.90 8.88
C ARG A 159 -14.68 0.71 9.83
N GLN A 160 -15.77 0.68 10.58
CA GLN A 160 -16.02 -0.34 11.61
C GLN A 160 -16.52 -1.68 11.07
N TRP A 161 -17.06 -1.74 9.86
CA TRP A 161 -17.81 -2.89 9.36
C TRP A 161 -17.10 -3.73 8.31
N LEU A 162 -16.14 -3.17 7.59
CA LEU A 162 -15.60 -3.82 6.40
C LEU A 162 -14.27 -4.55 6.62
N GLY A 163 -13.59 -4.37 7.75
CA GLY A 163 -12.32 -5.04 8.05
C GLY A 163 -11.22 -4.82 6.98
N ALA A 164 -11.54 -4.06 5.95
CA ALA A 164 -10.63 -3.74 4.87
C ALA A 164 -10.03 -2.36 5.13
N GLU A 165 -9.12 -2.30 6.05
CA GLU A 165 -8.25 -1.14 6.19
C GLU A 165 -7.15 -1.23 5.14
N ALA A 166 -7.43 -0.82 3.91
CA ALA A 166 -6.37 -0.66 2.93
C ALA A 166 -5.56 0.57 3.31
N VAL A 167 -4.37 0.32 3.69
CA VAL A 167 -3.33 1.29 4.03
C VAL A 167 -2.47 1.47 2.79
N GLY A 168 -1.79 2.58 2.65
CA GLY A 168 -0.68 2.68 1.71
C GLY A 168 0.23 1.47 1.91
N GLN A 169 0.31 0.60 0.91
CA GLN A 169 0.99 -0.69 0.99
C GLN A 169 2.49 -0.47 0.88
N GLY A 170 3.25 -1.11 1.74
CA GLY A 170 4.69 -1.23 1.64
C GLY A 170 5.09 -2.56 1.01
N SER A 171 6.34 -2.72 0.63
CA SER A 171 6.94 -4.01 0.23
C SER A 171 8.45 -3.89 0.24
N ASN A 172 9.19 -5.01 0.38
CA ASN A 172 10.61 -5.06 0.05
C ASN A 172 10.83 -6.13 -1.02
N SER A 173 11.81 -5.91 -1.88
CA SER A 173 12.40 -6.95 -2.71
C SER A 173 13.85 -6.63 -3.00
N TRP A 174 14.72 -7.63 -2.95
CA TRP A 174 16.11 -7.50 -3.36
C TRP A 174 16.62 -8.76 -4.02
N VAL A 175 17.63 -8.58 -4.84
CA VAL A 175 18.27 -9.68 -5.56
C VAL A 175 19.78 -9.52 -5.54
N LEU A 176 20.49 -10.63 -5.34
CA LEU A 176 21.94 -10.72 -5.34
C LEU A 176 22.43 -11.60 -6.48
N ALA A 177 23.44 -11.13 -7.20
CA ALA A 177 24.13 -11.89 -8.24
C ALA A 177 24.94 -13.07 -7.65
N PRO A 178 25.27 -14.10 -8.42
CA PRO A 178 26.02 -15.28 -7.95
C PRO A 178 27.35 -14.93 -7.26
N LYS A 179 28.02 -13.86 -7.67
CA LYS A 179 29.30 -13.39 -7.03
C LYS A 179 29.12 -12.99 -5.57
N ARG A 180 27.88 -12.60 -5.18
CA ARG A 180 27.47 -12.17 -3.83
C ARG A 180 26.82 -13.29 -3.00
N SER A 181 26.73 -14.50 -3.52
CA SER A 181 26.16 -15.66 -2.85
C SER A 181 27.24 -16.70 -2.52
N LEU A 182 27.08 -17.36 -1.36
CA LEU A 182 28.04 -18.42 -0.93
C LEU A 182 28.00 -19.61 -1.90
N ASN A 183 26.83 -20.00 -2.37
CA ASN A 183 26.62 -21.14 -3.26
C ASN A 183 26.77 -20.79 -4.74
N ARG A 184 27.18 -19.56 -5.07
CA ARG A 184 27.38 -19.09 -6.45
C ARG A 184 26.10 -19.18 -7.30
N ARG A 185 24.95 -19.01 -6.70
CA ARG A 185 23.63 -18.86 -7.34
C ARG A 185 23.04 -17.51 -6.97
N ALA A 186 22.23 -16.94 -7.83
CA ALA A 186 21.51 -15.72 -7.47
C ALA A 186 20.58 -15.99 -6.28
N LEU A 187 20.41 -15.00 -5.40
CA LEU A 187 19.45 -15.02 -4.30
C LEU A 187 18.39 -13.94 -4.57
N LEU A 188 17.11 -14.31 -4.54
CA LEU A 188 16.00 -13.37 -4.68
C LEU A 188 15.10 -13.46 -3.45
N CYS A 189 14.81 -12.29 -2.87
CA CYS A 189 13.91 -12.13 -1.74
C CYS A 189 12.78 -11.15 -2.09
N ALA A 190 11.58 -11.43 -1.61
CA ALA A 190 10.48 -10.48 -1.68
C ALA A 190 9.51 -10.70 -0.52
N ASP A 191 8.98 -9.60 0.00
CA ASP A 191 7.95 -9.60 1.03
C ASP A 191 6.96 -8.45 0.82
N PRO A 192 5.76 -8.74 0.25
CA PRO A 192 4.69 -7.77 0.13
C PRO A 192 4.12 -7.41 1.52
N HIS A 193 4.06 -6.12 1.82
CA HIS A 193 3.50 -5.60 3.05
C HIS A 193 2.04 -5.18 2.81
N LEU A 194 1.13 -5.91 3.42
CA LEU A 194 -0.30 -5.77 3.20
C LEU A 194 -1.04 -5.61 4.54
N ASN A 195 -2.33 -5.35 4.45
CA ASN A 195 -3.20 -5.25 5.62
C ASN A 195 -3.24 -6.55 6.43
N VAL A 196 -3.32 -6.38 7.75
CA VAL A 196 -3.47 -7.50 8.70
C VAL A 196 -4.90 -8.03 8.65
N GLN A 197 -5.07 -9.22 8.08
CA GLN A 197 -6.39 -9.85 8.01
C GLN A 197 -6.33 -11.38 8.06
N LEU A 198 -7.47 -11.99 8.35
CA LEU A 198 -7.78 -13.40 8.14
C LEU A 198 -9.13 -13.52 7.40
N PRO A 199 -9.25 -14.45 6.46
CA PRO A 199 -8.19 -15.32 5.92
C PRO A 199 -7.01 -14.53 5.37
N ALA A 200 -5.85 -15.18 5.22
CA ALA A 200 -4.65 -14.57 4.65
C ALA A 200 -4.94 -13.95 3.28
N THR A 201 -4.31 -12.79 3.01
CA THR A 201 -4.52 -12.05 1.75
C THR A 201 -4.01 -12.82 0.55
N VAL A 202 -2.91 -13.55 0.72
CA VAL A 202 -2.27 -14.34 -0.33
C VAL A 202 -2.39 -15.83 -0.05
N TYR A 203 -2.24 -16.63 -1.09
CA TYR A 203 -2.32 -18.08 -1.08
C TYR A 203 -1.13 -18.65 -1.84
N GLU A 204 -0.40 -19.59 -1.25
CA GLU A 204 0.71 -20.27 -1.91
C GLU A 204 0.19 -21.36 -2.83
N VAL A 205 0.78 -21.44 -4.02
CA VAL A 205 0.40 -22.41 -5.04
C VAL A 205 1.61 -22.85 -5.86
N HIS A 206 1.64 -24.14 -6.22
CA HIS A 206 2.51 -24.69 -7.24
C HIS A 206 1.63 -25.30 -8.33
N LEU A 207 1.70 -24.76 -9.55
CA LEU A 207 0.97 -25.22 -10.71
C LEU A 207 1.94 -25.96 -11.64
N SER A 208 1.68 -27.25 -11.87
CA SER A 208 2.48 -28.07 -12.80
C SER A 208 1.57 -28.69 -13.85
N GLY A 209 1.89 -28.44 -15.11
CA GLY A 209 1.14 -28.92 -16.27
C GLY A 209 1.99 -28.96 -17.53
N PRO A 210 1.46 -29.40 -18.66
CA PRO A 210 2.24 -29.64 -19.91
C PRO A 210 2.97 -28.41 -20.46
N LYS A 211 2.46 -27.20 -20.14
CA LYS A 211 3.00 -25.92 -20.65
C LYS A 211 3.28 -24.89 -19.55
N THR A 212 3.02 -25.23 -18.30
CA THR A 212 3.14 -24.28 -17.20
C THR A 212 3.69 -25.01 -15.99
N GLU A 213 4.80 -24.50 -15.46
CA GLU A 213 5.33 -24.93 -14.18
C GLU A 213 5.77 -23.69 -13.42
N VAL A 214 4.99 -23.32 -12.40
CA VAL A 214 5.17 -22.07 -11.65
C VAL A 214 4.77 -22.25 -10.19
N ALA A 215 5.57 -21.72 -9.27
CA ALA A 215 5.30 -21.77 -7.84
C ALA A 215 5.48 -20.40 -7.18
N GLY A 216 4.71 -20.16 -6.12
CA GLY A 216 4.77 -18.93 -5.32
C GLY A 216 3.43 -18.52 -4.77
N ALA A 217 3.18 -17.21 -4.64
CA ALA A 217 1.98 -16.66 -4.02
C ALA A 217 1.08 -15.92 -4.99
N THR A 218 -0.23 -16.07 -4.79
CA THR A 218 -1.30 -15.41 -5.56
C THR A 218 -2.37 -14.82 -4.64
N TYR A 219 -3.22 -13.95 -5.17
CA TYR A 219 -4.46 -13.55 -4.51
C TYR A 219 -5.59 -14.52 -4.86
N PRO A 220 -6.31 -15.12 -3.87
CA PRO A 220 -7.50 -15.93 -4.15
C PRO A 220 -8.52 -15.15 -5.00
N GLY A 221 -8.82 -15.64 -6.17
CA GLY A 221 -9.66 -14.97 -7.19
C GLY A 221 -8.92 -14.51 -8.43
N LEU A 222 -7.57 -14.56 -8.43
CA LEU A 222 -6.73 -14.32 -9.61
C LEU A 222 -6.03 -15.61 -10.03
N PRO A 223 -6.08 -16.01 -11.32
CA PRO A 223 -5.30 -17.12 -11.82
C PRO A 223 -3.83 -16.72 -11.97
N GLY A 224 -2.93 -17.53 -11.45
CA GLY A 224 -1.50 -17.36 -11.62
C GLY A 224 -0.75 -16.83 -10.40
N VAL A 225 0.58 -16.84 -10.49
CA VAL A 225 1.53 -16.51 -9.41
C VAL A 225 2.06 -15.09 -9.58
N LEU A 226 1.81 -14.25 -8.59
CA LEU A 226 2.28 -12.85 -8.58
C LEU A 226 3.71 -12.71 -8.07
N HIS A 227 4.06 -13.43 -7.03
CA HIS A 227 5.41 -13.49 -6.47
C HIS A 227 5.87 -14.94 -6.50
N GLY A 228 7.01 -15.23 -7.12
CA GLY A 228 7.42 -16.62 -7.23
C GLY A 228 8.50 -16.90 -8.25
N HIS A 229 8.48 -18.10 -8.82
CA HIS A 229 9.41 -18.57 -9.83
C HIS A 229 8.78 -19.60 -10.76
N ASN A 230 9.41 -19.79 -11.91
CA ASN A 230 9.22 -20.95 -12.77
C ASN A 230 10.53 -21.78 -12.79
N ALA A 231 10.71 -22.67 -13.76
CA ALA A 231 11.91 -23.48 -13.89
C ALA A 231 13.18 -22.65 -14.21
N HIS A 232 13.05 -21.44 -14.77
CA HIS A 232 14.12 -20.64 -15.37
C HIS A 232 14.40 -19.35 -14.62
N ILE A 233 13.37 -18.67 -14.13
CA ILE A 233 13.45 -17.34 -13.51
C ILE A 233 12.70 -17.27 -12.18
N ALA A 234 13.13 -16.36 -11.32
CA ALA A 234 12.40 -15.93 -10.14
C ALA A 234 12.10 -14.43 -10.21
N TRP A 235 10.97 -14.01 -9.60
CA TRP A 235 10.58 -12.60 -9.54
C TRP A 235 9.94 -12.22 -8.22
N GLY A 236 10.07 -10.94 -7.88
CA GLY A 236 9.41 -10.30 -6.75
C GLY A 236 8.89 -8.92 -7.15
N LEU A 237 7.76 -8.51 -6.61
CA LEU A 237 7.13 -7.24 -6.90
C LEU A 237 7.13 -6.34 -5.66
N THR A 238 7.36 -5.05 -5.87
CA THR A 238 7.03 -4.02 -4.87
C THR A 238 6.19 -2.93 -5.54
N ASN A 239 5.22 -2.36 -4.80
CA ASN A 239 4.47 -1.21 -5.30
C ASN A 239 5.45 -0.08 -5.66
N ALA A 240 5.37 0.41 -6.89
CA ALA A 240 6.23 1.48 -7.39
C ALA A 240 5.84 2.86 -6.86
N GLN A 241 4.65 3.02 -6.29
CA GLN A 241 4.10 4.30 -5.79
C GLN A 241 4.13 5.43 -6.83
N VAL A 242 4.04 5.04 -8.10
CA VAL A 242 3.96 5.96 -9.22
C VAL A 242 2.56 6.56 -9.31
N ASP A 243 2.50 7.83 -9.65
CA ASP A 243 1.26 8.57 -9.82
C ASP A 243 0.49 8.13 -11.08
N THR A 244 -0.72 7.62 -10.88
CA THR A 244 -1.58 7.06 -11.94
C THR A 244 -3.03 7.54 -11.88
N GLN A 245 -3.30 8.57 -11.07
CA GLN A 245 -4.62 9.15 -10.88
C GLN A 245 -4.52 10.66 -10.90
N ASP A 246 -5.45 11.35 -11.57
CA ASP A 246 -5.58 12.80 -11.55
C ASP A 246 -7.03 13.20 -11.32
N LEU A 247 -7.22 14.30 -10.63
CA LEU A 247 -8.50 14.97 -10.48
C LEU A 247 -8.61 16.14 -11.44
N PHE A 248 -9.76 16.22 -12.12
CA PHE A 248 -10.10 17.35 -12.99
C PHE A 248 -11.29 18.10 -12.42
N ILE A 249 -11.13 19.42 -12.31
CA ILE A 249 -12.24 20.33 -11.97
C ILE A 249 -13.04 20.54 -13.26
N GLU A 250 -14.29 20.14 -13.25
CA GLU A 250 -15.17 20.29 -14.40
C GLU A 250 -16.03 21.54 -14.29
N ARG A 251 -16.33 22.17 -15.44
CA ARG A 251 -17.21 23.33 -15.52
C ARG A 251 -18.54 22.91 -16.13
N PRO A 252 -19.62 22.77 -15.31
CA PRO A 252 -20.93 22.37 -15.83
C PRO A 252 -21.61 23.51 -16.58
N HIS A 253 -22.46 23.14 -17.56
CA HIS A 253 -23.34 24.09 -18.24
C HIS A 253 -24.36 24.68 -17.25
N PRO A 254 -24.63 25.99 -17.26
CA PRO A 254 -25.52 26.62 -16.29
C PRO A 254 -26.95 26.05 -16.21
N GLU A 255 -27.47 25.56 -17.34
CA GLU A 255 -28.83 25.04 -17.46
C GLU A 255 -28.91 23.52 -17.59
N ASP A 256 -27.79 22.82 -17.85
CA ASP A 256 -27.74 21.37 -18.03
C ASP A 256 -26.56 20.77 -17.27
N PRO A 257 -26.77 20.19 -16.09
CA PRO A 257 -25.69 19.63 -15.25
C PRO A 257 -25.06 18.36 -15.84
N THR A 258 -25.48 17.91 -17.00
CA THR A 258 -24.89 16.77 -17.73
C THR A 258 -24.00 17.19 -18.90
N ARG A 259 -23.84 18.50 -19.12
CA ARG A 259 -22.93 19.05 -20.13
C ARG A 259 -21.78 19.79 -19.45
N PHE A 260 -20.58 19.61 -19.96
CA PHE A 260 -19.37 20.21 -19.40
C PHE A 260 -18.58 20.93 -20.48
N GLU A 261 -17.95 22.05 -20.10
CA GLU A 261 -17.13 22.83 -21.02
C GLU A 261 -15.81 22.11 -21.31
N TYR A 262 -15.44 22.08 -22.60
CA TYR A 262 -14.11 21.69 -23.05
C TYR A 262 -13.70 22.52 -24.26
N GLN A 263 -12.59 23.24 -24.16
CA GLN A 263 -12.06 24.12 -25.21
C GLN A 263 -13.13 25.05 -25.83
N GLY A 264 -13.96 25.64 -25.00
CA GLY A 264 -15.04 26.53 -25.39
C GLY A 264 -16.27 25.84 -26.03
N GLN A 265 -16.33 24.52 -26.02
CA GLN A 265 -17.48 23.72 -26.46
C GLN A 265 -18.15 22.99 -25.30
N TRP A 266 -19.44 22.73 -25.43
CA TRP A 266 -20.20 21.96 -24.42
C TRP A 266 -20.31 20.49 -24.82
N GLU A 267 -19.59 19.62 -24.11
CA GLU A 267 -19.63 18.18 -24.30
C GLU A 267 -20.68 17.51 -23.41
N GLN A 268 -21.37 16.51 -23.93
CA GLN A 268 -22.36 15.71 -23.21
C GLN A 268 -21.65 14.61 -22.41
N ALA A 269 -21.81 14.60 -21.10
CA ALA A 269 -21.34 13.50 -20.26
C ALA A 269 -22.25 12.27 -20.39
N SER A 270 -21.67 11.10 -20.23
CA SER A 270 -22.43 9.87 -20.11
C SER A 270 -23.05 9.79 -18.70
N VAL A 271 -24.32 9.40 -18.61
CA VAL A 271 -25.01 9.23 -17.33
C VAL A 271 -25.45 7.79 -17.20
N VAL A 272 -24.97 7.11 -16.14
CA VAL A 272 -25.32 5.74 -15.83
C VAL A 272 -26.11 5.71 -14.51
N GLU A 273 -27.30 5.13 -14.54
CA GLU A 273 -28.08 4.88 -13.33
C GLU A 273 -27.81 3.46 -12.82
N GLU A 274 -27.27 3.37 -11.61
CA GLU A 274 -26.92 2.11 -10.98
C GLU A 274 -27.79 1.84 -9.75
N THR A 275 -28.49 0.74 -9.74
CA THR A 275 -29.33 0.33 -8.61
C THR A 275 -28.51 -0.50 -7.61
N ILE A 276 -28.36 0.01 -6.41
CA ILE A 276 -27.73 -0.66 -5.28
C ILE A 276 -28.80 -1.24 -4.37
N ARG A 277 -28.86 -2.55 -4.27
CA ARG A 277 -29.79 -3.24 -3.36
C ARG A 277 -29.29 -3.12 -1.93
N VAL A 278 -30.14 -2.64 -1.02
CA VAL A 278 -29.82 -2.44 0.39
C VAL A 278 -30.68 -3.37 1.24
N ARG A 279 -30.04 -4.25 2.02
CA ARG A 279 -30.74 -5.22 2.86
C ARG A 279 -31.73 -4.51 3.80
N ARG A 280 -33.00 -4.92 3.76
CA ARG A 280 -34.11 -4.38 4.59
C ARG A 280 -34.40 -2.89 4.37
N ARG A 281 -34.04 -2.34 3.22
CA ARG A 281 -34.34 -0.97 2.81
C ARG A 281 -34.80 -0.95 1.35
N GLN A 282 -35.29 0.20 0.92
CA GLN A 282 -35.49 0.45 -0.51
C GLN A 282 -34.13 0.51 -1.21
N PRO A 283 -34.05 0.06 -2.46
CA PRO A 283 -32.84 0.20 -3.25
C PRO A 283 -32.42 1.67 -3.36
N HIS A 284 -31.11 1.92 -3.34
CA HIS A 284 -30.53 3.22 -3.65
C HIS A 284 -30.23 3.29 -5.15
N VAL A 285 -30.60 4.39 -5.81
CA VAL A 285 -30.23 4.64 -7.20
C VAL A 285 -29.09 5.65 -7.20
N GLU A 286 -27.91 5.21 -7.61
CA GLU A 286 -26.74 6.07 -7.80
C GLU A 286 -26.69 6.55 -9.25
N ARG A 287 -26.63 7.85 -9.45
CA ARG A 287 -26.50 8.47 -10.78
C ARG A 287 -25.04 8.85 -11.01
N VAL A 288 -24.32 8.03 -11.76
CA VAL A 288 -22.92 8.23 -12.10
C VAL A 288 -22.82 9.07 -13.36
N VAL A 289 -22.28 10.28 -13.24
CA VAL A 289 -21.98 11.16 -14.39
C VAL A 289 -20.51 10.97 -14.76
N ILE A 290 -20.25 10.63 -16.01
CA ILE A 290 -18.92 10.32 -16.54
C ILE A 290 -18.58 11.32 -17.62
N THR A 291 -17.64 12.21 -17.32
CA THR A 291 -17.11 13.20 -18.27
C THR A 291 -16.01 12.56 -19.13
N ARG A 292 -15.38 13.34 -20.00
CA ARG A 292 -14.20 12.90 -20.76
C ARG A 292 -13.01 12.50 -19.89
N HIS A 293 -12.90 13.07 -18.67
CA HIS A 293 -11.82 12.78 -17.72
C HIS A 293 -12.15 11.60 -16.79
N GLY A 294 -13.42 11.17 -16.75
CA GLY A 294 -13.85 10.05 -15.94
C GLY A 294 -15.09 10.35 -15.10
N PRO A 295 -15.42 9.46 -14.14
CA PRO A 295 -16.60 9.65 -13.28
C PRO A 295 -16.42 10.82 -12.32
N LEU A 296 -17.51 11.58 -12.11
CA LEU A 296 -17.55 12.60 -11.06
C LEU A 296 -17.59 11.92 -9.68
N ILE A 297 -16.59 12.21 -8.86
CA ILE A 297 -16.48 11.67 -7.49
C ILE A 297 -17.04 12.62 -6.44
N THR A 298 -17.47 13.81 -6.80
CA THR A 298 -18.00 14.84 -5.87
C THR A 298 -19.09 14.30 -4.96
N GLY A 299 -19.94 13.40 -5.45
CA GLY A 299 -21.01 12.75 -4.68
C GLY A 299 -20.52 11.82 -3.55
N LEU A 300 -19.23 11.47 -3.53
CA LEU A 300 -18.60 10.69 -2.45
C LEU A 300 -18.10 11.58 -1.31
N ILE A 301 -18.02 12.89 -1.55
CA ILE A 301 -17.42 13.85 -0.64
C ILE A 301 -18.47 14.38 0.30
N ARG A 302 -18.24 14.24 1.61
CA ARG A 302 -19.09 14.80 2.64
C ARG A 302 -18.59 16.19 3.09
N PRO A 303 -19.49 17.14 3.40
CA PRO A 303 -19.08 18.44 3.92
C PRO A 303 -18.34 18.30 5.26
N ALA A 304 -17.27 19.08 5.42
CA ALA A 304 -16.58 19.19 6.71
C ALA A 304 -17.53 19.75 7.78
N ARG A 305 -17.39 19.30 9.03
CA ARG A 305 -18.23 19.77 10.17
C ARG A 305 -18.06 21.24 10.52
N SER A 306 -16.96 21.86 10.09
CA SER A 306 -16.69 23.29 10.25
C SER A 306 -16.61 23.98 8.89
N ARG A 307 -17.26 25.14 8.73
CA ARG A 307 -17.12 25.94 7.50
C ARG A 307 -15.69 26.43 7.37
N PRO A 308 -15.02 26.22 6.22
CA PRO A 308 -13.75 26.87 5.94
C PRO A 308 -13.96 28.38 5.90
N GLN A 309 -13.01 29.14 6.41
CA GLN A 309 -13.02 30.61 6.32
C GLN A 309 -12.48 31.11 4.95
N SER A 310 -12.36 30.24 3.95
CA SER A 310 -11.83 30.58 2.62
C SER A 310 -12.94 31.11 1.69
N GLU A 311 -12.56 31.99 0.77
CA GLU A 311 -13.45 32.49 -0.31
C GLU A 311 -13.74 31.45 -1.39
N LEU A 312 -13.04 30.30 -1.35
CA LEU A 312 -13.22 29.23 -2.31
C LEU A 312 -14.48 28.41 -2.01
N PRO A 313 -15.20 27.92 -3.02
CA PRO A 313 -16.37 27.09 -2.82
C PRO A 313 -15.99 25.80 -2.09
N PRO A 314 -16.86 25.27 -1.20
CA PRO A 314 -16.64 23.99 -0.58
C PRO A 314 -16.52 22.90 -1.63
N VAL A 315 -15.59 21.98 -1.48
CA VAL A 315 -15.24 21.01 -2.50
C VAL A 315 -16.33 19.99 -2.81
N HIS A 316 -17.17 19.66 -1.83
CA HIS A 316 -18.36 18.85 -2.08
C HIS A 316 -19.37 19.53 -3.04
N THR A 317 -19.09 20.75 -3.48
CA THR A 317 -19.85 21.48 -4.48
C THR A 317 -19.09 21.66 -5.81
N ILE A 318 -17.79 21.35 -5.86
CA ILE A 318 -16.98 21.45 -7.07
C ILE A 318 -17.10 20.13 -7.85
N PRO A 319 -17.54 20.13 -9.11
CA PRO A 319 -17.54 18.93 -9.92
C PRO A 319 -16.11 18.44 -10.15
N LEU A 320 -15.75 17.28 -9.58
CA LEU A 320 -14.44 16.67 -9.70
C LEU A 320 -14.56 15.34 -10.42
N ALA A 321 -13.93 15.24 -11.58
CA ALA A 321 -13.79 14.01 -12.34
C ALA A 321 -12.49 13.29 -11.95
N LEU A 322 -12.56 11.97 -11.80
CA LEU A 322 -11.41 11.12 -11.51
C LEU A 322 -10.92 10.44 -12.78
N ARG A 323 -9.71 10.74 -13.20
CA ARG A 323 -9.00 10.01 -14.24
C ARG A 323 -8.04 9.01 -13.62
N TRP A 324 -8.21 7.74 -13.93
CA TRP A 324 -7.38 6.66 -13.42
C TRP A 324 -6.94 5.73 -14.55
N THR A 325 -5.66 5.34 -14.58
CA THR A 325 -5.12 4.43 -15.61
C THR A 325 -5.88 3.11 -15.71
N GLY A 326 -6.45 2.66 -14.59
CA GLY A 326 -7.26 1.45 -14.50
C GLY A 326 -8.68 1.58 -15.08
N HIS A 327 -9.13 2.74 -15.58
CA HIS A 327 -10.38 2.84 -16.33
C HIS A 327 -10.26 2.28 -17.75
N ALA A 328 -9.06 2.31 -18.33
CA ALA A 328 -8.84 1.76 -19.66
C ALA A 328 -8.79 0.23 -19.63
N PRO A 329 -9.28 -0.48 -20.69
CA PRO A 329 -9.10 -1.93 -20.82
C PRO A 329 -7.65 -2.34 -20.65
N GLY A 330 -7.42 -3.43 -19.92
CA GLY A 330 -6.10 -3.85 -19.49
C GLY A 330 -5.61 -5.13 -20.17
N THR A 331 -4.33 -5.42 -19.93
CA THR A 331 -3.63 -6.62 -20.39
C THR A 331 -2.79 -7.26 -19.26
N ALA A 332 -3.06 -6.87 -18.00
CA ALA A 332 -2.25 -7.31 -16.87
C ALA A 332 -2.27 -8.82 -16.63
N LEU A 333 -3.41 -9.47 -16.85
CA LEU A 333 -3.49 -10.95 -16.76
C LEU A 333 -2.69 -11.63 -17.87
N ARG A 334 -2.71 -11.10 -19.07
CA ARG A 334 -1.84 -11.56 -20.15
C ARG A 334 -0.37 -11.43 -19.76
N ALA A 335 0.04 -10.27 -19.24
CA ALA A 335 1.40 -10.06 -18.76
C ALA A 335 1.82 -11.10 -17.72
N LEU A 336 0.92 -11.43 -16.78
CA LEU A 336 1.18 -12.43 -15.75
C LEU A 336 1.35 -13.83 -16.35
N LEU A 337 0.50 -14.22 -17.30
CA LEU A 337 0.57 -15.52 -17.96
C LEU A 337 1.84 -15.67 -18.84
N GLU A 338 2.23 -14.60 -19.53
CA GLU A 338 3.48 -14.56 -20.30
C GLU A 338 4.71 -14.61 -19.36
N LEU A 339 4.65 -13.95 -18.20
CA LEU A 339 5.70 -13.98 -17.16
C LEU A 339 5.95 -15.41 -16.66
N HIS A 340 4.88 -16.21 -16.47
CA HIS A 340 5.02 -17.61 -16.04
C HIS A 340 5.78 -18.47 -17.04
N GLN A 341 5.83 -18.08 -18.30
CA GLN A 341 6.48 -18.81 -19.37
C GLN A 341 7.84 -18.24 -19.78
N ALA A 342 8.22 -17.08 -19.18
CA ALA A 342 9.47 -16.43 -19.49
C ALA A 342 10.69 -17.25 -19.01
N GLU A 343 11.70 -17.40 -19.85
CA GLU A 343 12.92 -18.16 -19.57
C GLU A 343 14.16 -17.29 -19.36
N ASP A 344 14.06 -16.01 -19.74
CA ASP A 344 15.18 -15.07 -19.69
C ASP A 344 14.72 -13.61 -19.57
N TRP A 345 15.71 -12.71 -19.53
CA TRP A 345 15.51 -11.27 -19.39
C TRP A 345 14.65 -10.65 -20.50
N ASP A 346 14.81 -11.07 -21.75
CA ASP A 346 14.10 -10.47 -22.87
C ASP A 346 12.62 -10.89 -22.87
N GLN A 347 12.33 -12.16 -22.61
CA GLN A 347 10.97 -12.67 -22.45
C GLN A 347 10.29 -12.06 -21.21
N PHE A 348 11.03 -11.94 -20.08
CA PHE A 348 10.56 -11.27 -18.89
C PHE A 348 10.12 -9.82 -19.18
N ASN A 349 10.96 -9.02 -19.86
CA ASN A 349 10.59 -7.64 -20.22
C ASN A 349 9.47 -7.60 -21.27
N GLY A 350 9.44 -8.55 -22.20
CA GLY A 350 8.35 -8.66 -23.16
C GLY A 350 6.99 -8.87 -22.49
N ALA A 351 6.93 -9.75 -21.49
CA ALA A 351 5.74 -9.97 -20.68
C ALA A 351 5.33 -8.68 -19.93
N LEU A 352 6.28 -8.02 -19.27
CA LEU A 352 6.01 -6.82 -18.50
C LEU A 352 5.61 -5.61 -19.36
N ALA A 353 5.89 -5.59 -20.65
CA ALA A 353 5.38 -4.57 -21.57
C ALA A 353 3.83 -4.57 -21.66
N ASN A 354 3.19 -5.70 -21.33
CA ASN A 354 1.75 -5.83 -21.23
C ASN A 354 1.18 -5.52 -19.83
N TRP A 355 2.02 -5.15 -18.86
CA TRP A 355 1.56 -4.86 -17.49
C TRP A 355 0.78 -3.55 -17.44
N SER A 356 -0.53 -3.64 -17.26
CA SER A 356 -1.46 -2.50 -17.26
C SER A 356 -2.16 -2.26 -15.93
N ALA A 357 -1.83 -3.04 -14.89
CA ALA A 357 -2.27 -2.80 -13.52
C ALA A 357 -1.47 -1.65 -12.88
N ALA A 358 -1.66 -1.42 -11.58
CA ALA A 358 -0.84 -0.47 -10.83
C ALA A 358 0.65 -0.72 -11.08
N PRO A 359 1.46 0.34 -11.25
CA PRO A 359 2.88 0.19 -11.52
C PRO A 359 3.63 -0.58 -10.42
N GLN A 360 4.50 -1.48 -10.83
CA GLN A 360 5.31 -2.32 -9.96
C GLN A 360 6.79 -2.18 -10.27
N ASN A 361 7.60 -2.17 -9.23
CA ASN A 361 9.02 -2.50 -9.33
C ASN A 361 9.13 -4.01 -9.37
N VAL A 362 9.66 -4.58 -10.44
CA VAL A 362 9.76 -6.02 -10.60
C VAL A 362 11.23 -6.42 -10.62
N THR A 363 11.66 -7.17 -9.60
CA THR A 363 13.00 -7.76 -9.52
C THR A 363 13.02 -9.10 -10.22
N PHE A 364 14.16 -9.45 -10.79
CA PHE A 364 14.38 -10.62 -11.64
C PHE A 364 15.70 -11.31 -11.29
N ALA A 365 15.70 -12.64 -11.33
CA ALA A 365 16.93 -13.43 -11.43
C ALA A 365 16.68 -14.68 -12.27
N ASP A 366 17.70 -15.14 -13.02
CA ASP A 366 17.61 -16.37 -13.82
C ASP A 366 18.63 -17.44 -13.39
N THR A 367 18.39 -18.66 -13.88
CA THR A 367 19.28 -19.80 -13.61
C THR A 367 20.66 -19.68 -14.28
N ARG A 368 20.84 -18.72 -15.20
CA ARG A 368 22.12 -18.38 -15.85
C ARG A 368 22.97 -17.44 -14.98
N GLY A 369 22.38 -16.90 -13.89
CA GLY A 369 23.04 -16.03 -12.92
C GLY A 369 22.87 -14.54 -13.20
N ASN A 370 22.01 -14.15 -14.11
CA ASN A 370 21.65 -12.77 -14.34
C ASN A 370 20.67 -12.28 -13.29
N ILE A 371 20.78 -10.98 -12.95
CA ILE A 371 19.85 -10.27 -12.10
C ILE A 371 19.34 -9.02 -12.80
N GLY A 372 18.12 -8.59 -12.49
CA GLY A 372 17.53 -7.43 -13.15
C GLY A 372 16.42 -6.76 -12.35
N TYR A 373 16.05 -5.59 -12.82
CA TYR A 373 14.92 -4.79 -12.34
C TYR A 373 14.24 -4.09 -13.52
N THR A 374 12.94 -4.03 -13.51
CA THR A 374 12.13 -3.25 -14.46
C THR A 374 10.97 -2.59 -13.74
N LEU A 375 10.78 -1.29 -13.96
CA LEU A 375 9.51 -0.63 -13.65
C LEU A 375 8.48 -1.08 -14.70
N ALA A 376 7.37 -1.67 -14.27
CA ALA A 376 6.29 -2.13 -15.13
C ALA A 376 5.00 -1.37 -14.81
N GLY A 377 4.27 -0.88 -15.82
CA GLY A 377 3.00 -0.19 -15.61
C GLY A 377 2.63 0.75 -16.76
N ARG A 378 1.35 1.13 -16.81
CA ARG A 378 0.90 2.26 -17.63
C ARG A 378 1.03 3.53 -16.82
N ILE A 379 1.97 4.41 -17.21
CA ILE A 379 2.28 5.65 -16.51
C ILE A 379 1.97 6.80 -17.47
N PRO A 380 1.12 7.77 -17.08
CA PRO A 380 0.74 8.87 -17.95
C PRO A 380 1.88 9.86 -18.16
N ILE A 381 1.99 10.36 -19.39
CA ILE A 381 2.82 11.53 -19.72
C ILE A 381 2.00 12.78 -19.38
N ARG A 382 2.52 13.60 -18.47
CA ARG A 382 1.93 14.87 -18.05
C ARG A 382 2.83 16.02 -18.51
N GLU A 383 2.28 16.96 -19.24
CA GLU A 383 3.05 18.09 -19.77
C GLU A 383 2.93 19.32 -18.86
N MET A 384 1.72 19.69 -18.46
CA MET A 384 1.44 20.90 -17.68
C MET A 384 0.98 20.63 -16.25
N ASN A 385 0.36 19.48 -16.00
CA ASN A 385 -0.10 19.08 -14.68
C ASN A 385 0.71 17.89 -14.17
N LEU A 386 1.36 18.05 -13.02
CA LEU A 386 2.12 16.96 -12.39
C LEU A 386 1.26 16.06 -11.49
N GLY A 387 -0.08 16.15 -11.52
CA GLY A 387 -0.97 15.33 -10.66
C GLY A 387 -0.81 15.64 -9.18
N LEU A 388 -0.29 16.82 -8.83
CA LEU A 388 -0.14 17.22 -7.42
C LEU A 388 -1.39 17.89 -6.87
N LEU A 389 -2.26 18.34 -7.76
CA LEU A 389 -3.46 19.14 -7.49
C LEU A 389 -4.51 18.92 -8.57
N PRO A 390 -5.82 19.04 -8.24
CA PRO A 390 -6.86 19.01 -9.25
C PRO A 390 -6.64 20.07 -10.33
N ALA A 391 -6.68 19.65 -11.59
CA ALA A 391 -6.42 20.51 -12.75
C ALA A 391 -7.71 21.02 -13.41
N PRO A 392 -7.68 22.16 -14.10
CA PRO A 392 -8.79 22.61 -14.94
C PRO A 392 -9.11 21.58 -16.05
N GLY A 393 -10.36 21.10 -16.10
CA GLY A 393 -10.82 20.15 -17.12
C GLY A 393 -11.29 20.82 -18.43
N TRP A 394 -11.47 22.15 -18.45
CA TRP A 394 -12.13 22.83 -19.56
C TRP A 394 -11.21 23.42 -20.62
N ASP A 395 -9.91 23.62 -20.34
CA ASP A 395 -9.00 24.31 -21.25
C ASP A 395 -8.22 23.38 -22.20
N GLY A 396 -8.17 22.09 -21.91
CA GLY A 396 -7.46 21.07 -22.67
C GLY A 396 -5.93 21.12 -22.53
N MET A 397 -5.40 21.93 -21.60
CA MET A 397 -3.95 22.09 -21.41
C MET A 397 -3.37 21.04 -20.44
N HIS A 398 -4.22 20.36 -19.68
CA HIS A 398 -3.82 19.45 -18.60
C HIS A 398 -4.06 17.97 -18.93
N GLU A 399 -4.29 17.67 -20.20
CA GLU A 399 -4.54 16.30 -20.67
C GLU A 399 -3.31 15.39 -20.50
N TRP A 400 -3.55 14.09 -20.36
CA TRP A 400 -2.49 13.11 -20.50
C TRP A 400 -2.04 13.02 -21.95
N GLY A 401 -0.77 13.25 -22.21
CA GLY A 401 -0.15 13.17 -23.55
C GLY A 401 0.06 11.73 -24.05
N GLY A 402 -0.45 10.72 -23.34
CA GLY A 402 -0.27 9.31 -23.64
C GLY A 402 0.40 8.55 -22.48
N TRP A 403 1.09 7.48 -22.81
CA TRP A 403 1.80 6.62 -21.86
C TRP A 403 3.30 6.69 -22.07
N ILE A 404 4.09 6.66 -20.98
CA ILE A 404 5.54 6.49 -21.10
C ILE A 404 5.80 5.16 -21.83
N PRO A 405 6.54 5.16 -22.95
CA PRO A 405 6.86 3.93 -23.67
C PRO A 405 7.60 2.93 -22.77
N HIS A 406 7.24 1.65 -22.83
CA HIS A 406 7.84 0.63 -21.97
C HIS A 406 9.38 0.62 -22.05
N ASN A 407 9.95 0.80 -23.23
CA ASN A 407 11.42 0.87 -23.42
C ASN A 407 12.07 2.13 -22.83
N LYS A 408 11.31 3.10 -22.34
CA LYS A 408 11.78 4.30 -21.63
C LYS A 408 11.61 4.17 -20.12
N LEU A 409 10.85 3.17 -19.62
CA LEU A 409 10.70 2.93 -18.20
C LEU A 409 12.05 2.50 -17.58
N PRO A 410 12.34 2.91 -16.32
CA PRO A 410 13.56 2.55 -15.61
C PRO A 410 13.79 1.05 -15.54
N ARG A 411 15.04 0.63 -15.78
CA ARG A 411 15.45 -0.76 -15.69
C ARG A 411 16.93 -0.89 -15.37
N LEU A 412 17.30 -1.99 -14.72
CA LEU A 412 18.67 -2.38 -14.44
C LEU A 412 18.89 -3.83 -14.90
N TYR A 413 20.06 -4.13 -15.43
CA TYR A 413 20.46 -5.49 -15.77
C TYR A 413 21.92 -5.72 -15.46
N ASN A 414 22.20 -6.69 -14.60
CA ASN A 414 23.54 -7.07 -14.15
C ASN A 414 24.40 -5.87 -13.68
N PRO A 415 23.92 -5.05 -12.71
CA PRO A 415 24.72 -3.94 -12.22
C PRO A 415 26.05 -4.41 -11.62
N GLU A 416 27.08 -3.57 -11.70
CA GLU A 416 28.41 -3.89 -11.22
C GLU A 416 28.44 -4.22 -9.72
N SER A 417 27.62 -3.56 -8.93
CA SER A 417 27.42 -3.85 -7.50
C SER A 417 27.03 -5.31 -7.23
N GLY A 418 26.38 -5.97 -8.19
CA GLY A 418 25.84 -7.32 -8.06
C GLY A 418 24.66 -7.40 -7.07
N MET A 419 23.97 -6.29 -6.84
CA MET A 419 22.75 -6.23 -6.04
C MET A 419 21.77 -5.21 -6.61
N ILE A 420 20.49 -5.44 -6.38
CA ILE A 420 19.40 -4.51 -6.67
C ILE A 420 18.46 -4.55 -5.46
N VAL A 421 18.04 -3.39 -4.96
CA VAL A 421 17.15 -3.24 -3.80
C VAL A 421 16.00 -2.33 -4.17
N THR A 422 14.79 -2.71 -3.79
CA THR A 422 13.59 -1.86 -3.87
C THR A 422 12.73 -2.07 -2.63
N ALA A 423 12.38 -0.97 -1.99
CA ALA A 423 11.55 -0.92 -0.78
C ALA A 423 10.53 0.22 -0.87
N ASN A 424 9.92 0.42 -2.03
CA ASN A 424 9.01 1.52 -2.40
C ASN A 424 9.70 2.90 -2.40
N ASN A 425 11.02 2.95 -2.36
CA ASN A 425 11.83 4.16 -2.39
C ASN A 425 11.83 4.80 -3.79
N LYS A 426 12.31 6.05 -3.88
CA LYS A 426 12.41 6.79 -5.13
C LYS A 426 13.10 5.96 -6.21
N ILE A 427 12.52 5.95 -7.40
CA ILE A 427 12.93 5.06 -8.48
C ILE A 427 14.13 5.60 -9.23
N VAL A 428 14.10 6.89 -9.55
CA VAL A 428 15.11 7.57 -10.39
C VAL A 428 15.50 8.92 -9.80
N GLY A 429 16.63 9.46 -10.22
CA GLY A 429 17.04 10.83 -9.93
C GLY A 429 16.17 11.87 -10.66
N ASP A 430 16.42 13.15 -10.34
CA ASP A 430 15.63 14.27 -10.87
C ASP A 430 15.91 14.54 -12.36
N GLU A 431 16.96 13.94 -12.93
CA GLU A 431 17.33 14.01 -14.34
C GLU A 431 16.49 13.10 -15.25
N TYR A 432 15.65 12.24 -14.70
CA TYR A 432 14.77 11.39 -15.52
C TYR A 432 13.69 12.23 -16.20
N PRO A 433 13.49 12.09 -17.55
CA PRO A 433 12.72 13.05 -18.33
C PRO A 433 11.18 12.99 -18.14
N TYR A 434 10.68 12.00 -17.40
CA TYR A 434 9.25 11.84 -17.17
C TYR A 434 8.93 11.95 -15.69
N PHE A 435 7.82 12.57 -15.35
CA PHE A 435 7.32 12.62 -13.99
C PHE A 435 6.72 11.27 -13.58
N LEU A 436 7.22 10.69 -12.51
CA LEU A 436 6.72 9.42 -11.95
C LEU A 436 5.85 9.61 -10.69
N GLY A 437 6.02 10.72 -9.99
CA GLY A 437 5.34 11.01 -8.73
C GLY A 437 6.29 11.60 -7.69
N VAL A 438 5.74 11.93 -6.51
CA VAL A 438 6.49 12.47 -5.36
C VAL A 438 6.22 11.71 -4.06
N GLU A 439 5.39 10.66 -4.08
CA GLU A 439 4.89 9.98 -2.88
C GLU A 439 5.61 8.66 -2.60
N PHE A 440 6.90 8.60 -2.93
CA PHE A 440 7.74 7.45 -2.60
C PHE A 440 7.97 7.34 -1.09
N ASP A 441 8.19 6.12 -0.61
CA ASP A 441 8.69 5.90 0.74
C ASP A 441 10.04 6.61 0.92
N PRO A 442 10.34 7.16 2.11
CA PRO A 442 11.51 8.02 2.32
C PRO A 442 12.88 7.34 2.17
N GLY A 443 12.95 6.05 1.85
CA GLY A 443 14.18 5.31 1.60
C GLY A 443 14.85 4.69 2.84
N TRP A 444 14.26 4.84 4.04
CA TRP A 444 14.83 4.28 5.28
C TRP A 444 15.06 2.77 5.23
N ARG A 445 14.05 2.03 4.71
CA ARG A 445 14.13 0.57 4.58
C ARG A 445 15.16 0.14 3.55
N ALA A 446 15.16 0.79 2.38
CA ALA A 446 16.15 0.52 1.33
C ALA A 446 17.58 0.76 1.85
N ALA A 447 17.82 1.90 2.50
CA ALA A 447 19.12 2.24 3.09
C ALA A 447 19.58 1.19 4.13
N ARG A 448 18.67 0.64 4.95
CA ARG A 448 19.02 -0.40 5.92
C ARG A 448 19.32 -1.74 5.25
N ILE A 449 18.53 -2.12 4.25
CA ILE A 449 18.77 -3.35 3.48
C ILE A 449 20.13 -3.27 2.77
N GLU A 450 20.45 -2.16 2.12
CA GLU A 450 21.76 -1.95 1.47
C GLU A 450 22.91 -1.95 2.47
N GLU A 451 22.75 -1.32 3.64
CA GLU A 451 23.74 -1.36 4.71
C GLU A 451 24.04 -2.80 5.14
N MET A 452 23.02 -3.62 5.40
CA MET A 452 23.21 -5.02 5.75
C MET A 452 23.82 -5.83 4.60
N LEU A 453 23.42 -5.54 3.37
CA LEU A 453 24.01 -6.17 2.18
C LEU A 453 25.46 -5.69 1.87
N ALA A 454 25.95 -4.66 2.52
CA ALA A 454 27.35 -4.20 2.44
C ALA A 454 28.25 -4.82 3.51
N GLU A 455 27.68 -5.46 4.56
CA GLU A 455 28.46 -6.01 5.68
C GLU A 455 29.31 -7.23 5.30
N LYS A 456 28.91 -7.96 4.26
CA LYS A 456 29.55 -9.21 3.83
C LYS A 456 29.80 -9.24 2.31
N ASP A 457 30.79 -9.94 1.88
CA ASP A 457 31.02 -10.19 0.44
C ASP A 457 30.05 -11.21 -0.12
N ARG A 458 29.64 -12.20 0.68
CA ARG A 458 28.75 -13.30 0.27
C ARG A 458 27.71 -13.64 1.33
N TYR A 459 26.55 -14.00 0.84
CA TYR A 459 25.33 -14.23 1.62
C TYR A 459 24.79 -15.63 1.42
N THR A 460 24.01 -16.07 2.41
CA THR A 460 23.26 -17.33 2.44
C THR A 460 21.73 -17.03 2.51
N ILE A 461 20.90 -18.05 2.39
CA ILE A 461 19.45 -17.95 2.64
C ILE A 461 19.20 -17.39 4.05
N ARG A 462 19.94 -17.89 5.07
CA ARG A 462 19.80 -17.43 6.45
C ARG A 462 20.10 -15.92 6.62
N ASP A 463 21.10 -15.40 5.93
CA ASP A 463 21.35 -13.94 5.96
C ASP A 463 20.16 -13.16 5.38
N MET A 464 19.47 -13.74 4.39
CA MET A 464 18.27 -13.13 3.81
C MET A 464 17.09 -13.14 4.80
N GLU A 465 16.90 -14.23 5.56
CA GLU A 465 15.93 -14.29 6.65
C GLU A 465 16.21 -13.21 7.71
N GLU A 466 17.48 -13.05 8.11
CA GLU A 466 17.92 -12.05 9.09
C GLU A 466 17.62 -10.62 8.60
N ILE A 467 17.78 -10.31 7.31
CA ILE A 467 17.44 -9.01 6.72
C ILE A 467 15.91 -8.80 6.74
N GLN A 468 15.11 -9.80 6.35
CA GLN A 468 13.64 -9.69 6.39
C GLN A 468 13.09 -9.52 7.83
N GLN A 469 13.84 -9.92 8.84
CA GLN A 469 13.49 -9.81 10.26
C GLN A 469 14.12 -8.60 10.96
N ASP A 470 14.86 -7.74 10.25
CA ASP A 470 15.59 -6.67 10.91
C ASP A 470 14.67 -5.54 11.37
N ASN A 471 14.77 -5.21 12.67
CA ASN A 471 14.00 -4.19 13.36
C ASN A 471 14.76 -2.89 13.61
N LEU A 472 15.96 -2.69 13.01
CA LEU A 472 16.69 -1.44 13.20
C LEU A 472 16.06 -0.32 12.41
N SER A 473 15.69 0.77 13.08
CA SER A 473 15.10 1.97 12.49
C SER A 473 16.17 3.02 12.18
N LYS A 474 16.47 3.23 10.90
CA LYS A 474 17.34 4.33 10.45
C LYS A 474 16.75 5.70 10.75
N PHE A 475 15.42 5.80 10.73
CA PHE A 475 14.71 7.01 11.15
C PHE A 475 14.94 7.31 12.64
N ALA A 476 14.87 6.29 13.50
CA ALA A 476 15.19 6.46 14.91
C ALA A 476 16.65 6.88 15.14
N GLN A 477 17.61 6.35 14.36
CA GLN A 477 19.00 6.78 14.40
C GLN A 477 19.18 8.26 14.04
N ALA A 478 18.41 8.76 13.07
CA ALA A 478 18.48 10.15 12.63
C ALA A 478 17.79 11.10 13.62
N PHE A 479 16.70 10.65 14.26
CA PHE A 479 15.84 11.52 15.07
C PHE A 479 16.22 11.56 16.57
N THR A 480 16.60 10.43 17.15
CA THR A 480 16.88 10.29 18.59
C THR A 480 17.95 11.26 19.13
N PRO A 481 19.03 11.61 18.40
CA PRO A 481 20.06 12.54 18.87
C PRO A 481 19.50 13.87 19.39
N TRP A 482 18.46 14.40 18.79
CA TRP A 482 17.82 15.65 19.22
C TRP A 482 17.30 15.60 20.66
N PHE A 483 16.78 14.46 21.11
CA PHE A 483 16.32 14.28 22.49
C PHE A 483 17.46 13.94 23.45
N THR A 484 18.47 13.20 22.99
CA THR A 484 19.59 12.79 23.88
C THR A 484 20.48 13.93 24.32
N LEU A 485 20.41 15.08 23.64
CA LEU A 485 21.10 16.33 24.03
C LEU A 485 20.37 17.08 25.14
N LEU A 486 19.10 16.78 25.40
CA LEU A 486 18.32 17.46 26.45
C LEU A 486 18.83 17.12 27.86
N TYR A 487 18.63 18.07 28.77
CA TYR A 487 18.83 17.88 30.19
C TYR A 487 17.51 18.01 30.93
N SER A 488 17.32 17.25 31.99
CA SER A 488 16.15 17.38 32.87
C SER A 488 16.51 17.01 34.29
N ASP A 489 15.86 17.64 35.26
CA ASP A 489 15.95 17.28 36.66
C ASP A 489 14.81 16.34 37.09
N ASP A 490 13.76 16.19 36.29
CA ASP A 490 12.70 15.23 36.55
C ASP A 490 13.23 13.80 36.52
N PRO A 491 12.96 12.98 37.56
CA PRO A 491 13.48 11.59 37.63
C PRO A 491 13.04 10.72 36.46
N TRP A 492 11.82 10.89 35.93
CA TRP A 492 11.29 10.09 34.87
C TRP A 492 11.84 10.48 33.50
N GLU A 493 12.04 11.78 33.28
CA GLU A 493 12.70 12.28 32.09
C GLU A 493 14.17 11.83 32.06
N LYS A 494 14.88 11.86 33.20
CA LYS A 494 16.24 11.30 33.32
C LYS A 494 16.29 9.83 32.92
N VAL A 495 15.33 9.01 33.36
CA VAL A 495 15.24 7.59 33.02
C VAL A 495 15.01 7.42 31.52
N ALA A 496 14.12 8.20 30.91
CA ALA A 496 13.87 8.15 29.48
C ALA A 496 15.10 8.55 28.66
N LEU A 497 15.73 9.66 29.00
CA LEU A 497 16.95 10.14 28.34
C LEU A 497 18.09 9.12 28.47
N GLN A 498 18.24 8.47 29.62
CA GLN A 498 19.24 7.40 29.82
C GLN A 498 18.93 6.17 28.96
N ALA A 499 17.65 5.79 28.83
CA ALA A 499 17.24 4.69 27.95
C ALA A 499 17.57 4.99 26.49
N LEU A 500 17.25 6.20 26.01
CA LEU A 500 17.52 6.63 24.64
C LEU A 500 19.03 6.71 24.34
N ARG A 501 19.86 7.21 25.28
CA ARG A 501 21.33 7.28 25.12
C ARG A 501 22.01 5.91 25.01
N LYS A 502 21.39 4.87 25.56
CA LYS A 502 21.90 3.49 25.53
C LYS A 502 21.25 2.63 24.45
N TRP A 503 20.30 3.19 23.70
CA TRP A 503 19.50 2.44 22.75
C TRP A 503 20.28 2.12 21.47
N ASN A 504 20.12 0.90 20.99
CA ASN A 504 20.67 0.40 19.73
C ASN A 504 19.78 0.68 18.50
N PHE A 505 18.75 1.50 18.66
CA PHE A 505 17.75 1.89 17.65
C PHE A 505 16.91 0.73 17.07
N ARG A 506 16.93 -0.42 17.73
CA ARG A 506 16.08 -1.55 17.33
C ARG A 506 14.69 -1.41 17.96
N MET A 507 13.69 -1.50 17.10
CA MET A 507 12.28 -1.51 17.49
C MET A 507 11.84 -2.93 17.89
N ASP A 508 12.62 -3.59 18.74
CA ASP A 508 12.29 -4.93 19.22
C ASP A 508 11.13 -4.87 20.22
N GLY A 509 10.31 -5.94 20.28
CA GLY A 509 9.09 -5.96 21.08
C GLY A 509 9.28 -5.71 22.58
N ASP A 510 10.46 -5.96 23.15
CA ASP A 510 10.82 -5.70 24.54
C ASP A 510 11.49 -4.35 24.79
N SER A 511 11.76 -3.56 23.72
CA SER A 511 12.47 -2.28 23.78
C SER A 511 11.66 -1.21 24.51
N ALA A 512 12.14 -0.79 25.69
CA ALA A 512 11.58 0.37 26.38
C ALA A 512 11.91 1.69 25.65
N ALA A 513 13.11 1.81 25.10
CA ALA A 513 13.51 2.98 24.32
C ALA A 513 12.70 3.13 23.03
N GLY A 514 12.38 2.04 22.35
CA GLY A 514 11.48 2.05 21.19
C GLY A 514 10.08 2.56 21.54
N LEU A 515 9.53 2.15 22.66
CA LEU A 515 8.26 2.70 23.17
C LEU A 515 8.35 4.21 23.44
N ILE A 516 9.40 4.67 24.12
CA ILE A 516 9.62 6.09 24.42
C ILE A 516 9.76 6.89 23.13
N PHE A 517 10.60 6.41 22.20
CA PHE A 517 10.82 7.05 20.89
C PHE A 517 9.53 7.25 20.10
N HIS A 518 8.72 6.19 19.94
CA HIS A 518 7.45 6.31 19.23
C HIS A 518 6.52 7.36 19.86
N HIS A 519 6.45 7.40 21.19
CA HIS A 519 5.62 8.37 21.90
C HIS A 519 6.19 9.80 21.77
N LEU A 520 7.51 9.98 21.70
CA LEU A 520 8.15 11.27 21.44
C LEU A 520 7.77 11.79 20.06
N VAL A 521 7.95 10.98 19.01
CA VAL A 521 7.60 11.37 17.64
C VAL A 521 6.11 11.71 17.54
N ALA A 522 5.22 10.85 18.07
CA ALA A 522 3.78 11.06 17.99
C ALA A 522 3.32 12.31 18.77
N ASN A 523 3.88 12.60 19.97
CA ASN A 523 3.58 13.82 20.71
C ASN A 523 4.13 15.06 19.99
N LEU A 524 5.30 14.97 19.39
CA LEU A 524 5.89 16.06 18.64
C LEU A 524 5.07 16.40 17.39
N MET A 525 4.63 15.40 16.64
CA MET A 525 3.69 15.59 15.52
C MET A 525 2.38 16.26 15.98
N GLU A 526 1.86 15.86 17.14
CA GLU A 526 0.66 16.49 17.72
C GLU A 526 0.90 17.97 18.07
N ILE A 527 2.06 18.32 18.60
CA ILE A 527 2.39 19.71 18.96
C ILE A 527 2.67 20.54 17.70
N VAL A 528 3.40 19.98 16.74
CA VAL A 528 3.81 20.69 15.51
C VAL A 528 2.63 20.90 14.56
N TYR A 529 1.79 19.88 14.34
CA TYR A 529 0.73 19.92 13.34
C TYR A 529 -0.68 20.11 13.91
N GLY A 530 -0.89 19.78 15.21
CA GLY A 530 -2.22 19.58 15.78
C GLY A 530 -3.17 20.77 15.66
N ASP A 531 -2.76 21.94 16.11
CA ASP A 531 -3.56 23.17 16.13
C ASP A 531 -3.43 24.01 14.86
N LYS A 532 -2.37 23.78 14.06
CA LYS A 532 -2.07 24.57 12.86
C LYS A 532 -2.79 24.06 11.62
N LEU A 533 -2.97 22.75 11.51
CA LEU A 533 -3.58 22.12 10.35
C LEU A 533 -5.11 21.97 10.47
N GLY A 534 -5.68 22.19 11.64
CA GLY A 534 -7.12 22.11 11.84
C GLY A 534 -7.78 20.92 11.15
N PRO A 535 -8.83 21.15 10.31
CA PRO A 535 -9.48 20.07 9.54
C PRO A 535 -8.62 19.38 8.47
N ALA A 536 -7.51 19.99 8.01
CA ALA A 536 -6.61 19.38 7.05
C ALA A 536 -5.65 18.35 7.68
N ARG A 537 -5.53 18.34 9.00
CA ARG A 537 -4.58 17.51 9.73
C ARG A 537 -4.70 16.02 9.41
N GLU A 538 -5.91 15.47 9.47
CA GLU A 538 -6.11 14.04 9.22
C GLU A 538 -5.63 13.64 7.82
N GLY A 539 -5.98 14.43 6.80
CA GLY A 539 -5.49 14.22 5.45
C GLY A 539 -3.98 14.34 5.33
N TYR A 540 -3.36 15.33 5.96
CA TYR A 540 -1.91 15.47 5.97
C TYR A 540 -1.20 14.29 6.67
N LEU A 541 -1.81 13.72 7.70
CA LEU A 541 -1.32 12.53 8.38
C LEU A 541 -1.68 11.22 7.63
N GLY A 542 -2.22 11.30 6.41
CA GLY A 542 -2.47 10.17 5.55
C GLY A 542 -3.76 9.38 5.86
N VAL A 543 -4.72 9.96 6.58
CA VAL A 543 -6.01 9.31 6.81
C VAL A 543 -6.87 9.36 5.56
N SER A 544 -7.21 8.20 4.99
CA SER A 544 -7.99 8.07 3.76
C SER A 544 -9.47 8.42 3.94
N GLN A 545 -10.06 8.87 2.86
CA GLN A 545 -11.48 9.21 2.73
C GLN A 545 -12.25 8.14 1.94
N ALA A 546 -11.55 7.32 1.17
CA ALA A 546 -12.16 6.23 0.45
C ALA A 546 -12.76 5.22 1.44
N PRO A 547 -14.03 4.83 1.29
CA PRO A 547 -14.72 3.99 2.26
C PRO A 547 -14.18 2.56 2.36
N LEU A 548 -13.31 2.16 1.43
CA LEU A 548 -12.67 0.86 1.39
C LEU A 548 -11.23 0.88 1.92
N PHE A 549 -10.68 2.07 2.24
CA PHE A 549 -9.26 2.26 2.55
C PHE A 549 -9.11 3.19 3.76
N THR A 550 -8.04 3.06 4.53
CA THR A 550 -7.87 3.84 5.77
C THR A 550 -6.75 4.85 5.75
N GLN A 551 -5.78 4.68 4.85
CA GLN A 551 -4.64 5.59 4.72
C GLN A 551 -4.27 5.78 3.26
N HIS A 552 -3.53 6.86 2.97
CA HIS A 552 -2.95 7.15 1.65
C HIS A 552 -1.46 7.57 1.78
N GLY A 553 -0.80 7.90 0.67
CA GLY A 553 0.65 8.11 0.58
C GLY A 553 1.26 9.17 1.52
N PHE A 554 0.49 10.06 2.09
CA PHE A 554 0.98 11.08 3.01
C PHE A 554 1.47 10.55 4.37
N THR A 555 1.13 9.34 4.77
CA THR A 555 1.42 8.81 6.13
C THR A 555 2.90 8.89 6.52
N LEU A 556 3.83 8.58 5.61
CA LEU A 556 5.28 8.64 5.90
C LEU A 556 5.90 10.00 5.60
N ARG A 557 5.17 10.87 4.90
CA ARG A 557 5.65 12.20 4.52
C ARG A 557 5.69 13.14 5.71
N ALA A 558 4.69 13.12 6.56
CA ALA A 558 4.61 13.95 7.76
C ALA A 558 5.77 13.68 8.75
N GLU A 559 6.19 12.41 8.90
CA GLU A 559 7.35 12.03 9.75
C GLU A 559 8.65 12.58 9.18
N THR A 560 8.85 12.39 7.87
CA THR A 560 10.05 12.85 7.17
C THR A 560 10.16 14.36 7.27
N LYS A 561 9.06 15.08 7.01
CA LYS A 561 9.03 16.53 7.13
C LYS A 561 9.28 17.01 8.54
N LEU A 562 8.76 16.30 9.56
CA LEU A 562 9.05 16.63 10.95
C LEU A 562 10.55 16.61 11.25
N LEU A 563 11.27 15.60 10.76
CA LEU A 563 12.73 15.51 10.91
C LEU A 563 13.45 16.65 10.17
N GLU A 564 13.02 16.99 8.97
CA GLU A 564 13.55 18.12 8.20
C GLU A 564 13.38 19.44 8.95
N LEU A 565 12.19 19.72 9.47
CA LEU A 565 11.91 20.93 10.26
C LEU A 565 12.83 21.03 11.48
N ILE A 566 12.99 19.95 12.22
CA ILE A 566 13.85 19.91 13.41
C ILE A 566 15.32 20.08 13.05
N ASN A 567 15.77 19.55 11.91
CA ASN A 567 17.15 19.68 11.44
C ASN A 567 17.46 21.08 10.91
N ALA A 568 16.50 21.74 10.24
CA ALA A 568 16.74 22.97 9.48
C ALA A 568 16.66 24.25 10.34
N HIS A 569 15.83 24.28 11.40
CA HIS A 569 15.45 25.53 12.06
C HIS A 569 15.59 25.47 13.57
N GLU A 570 16.12 26.56 14.18
CA GLU A 570 16.04 26.80 15.62
C GLU A 570 14.72 27.43 16.01
N GLU A 571 14.14 28.22 15.13
CA GLU A 571 12.80 28.84 15.24
C GLU A 571 12.01 28.56 13.97
N SER A 572 10.71 28.26 14.09
CA SER A 572 9.82 28.01 12.98
C SER A 572 8.38 28.34 13.35
N PHE A 573 7.58 28.77 12.37
CA PHE A 573 6.12 28.86 12.52
C PHE A 573 5.52 27.57 13.10
N TRP A 574 6.07 26.43 12.71
CA TRP A 574 5.61 25.12 13.14
C TRP A 574 5.84 24.83 14.62
N TYR A 575 6.67 25.61 15.30
CA TYR A 575 6.93 25.48 16.75
C TYR A 575 6.01 26.35 17.60
N ALA A 576 5.28 27.29 17.00
CA ALA A 576 4.39 28.19 17.72
C ALA A 576 3.33 27.43 18.54
N ASP A 577 3.01 27.95 19.70
CA ASP A 577 1.88 27.58 20.55
C ASP A 577 0.72 28.54 20.23
N VAL A 578 -0.09 28.17 19.26
CA VAL A 578 -1.17 29.03 18.75
C VAL A 578 -2.22 29.28 19.84
N ALA A 579 -2.49 28.27 20.68
CA ALA A 579 -3.49 28.35 21.73
C ALA A 579 -3.12 29.40 22.82
N HIS A 580 -1.81 29.62 23.06
CA HIS A 580 -1.31 30.54 24.06
C HIS A 580 -0.60 31.75 23.45
N GLY A 581 -0.58 31.91 22.13
CA GLY A 581 0.07 33.04 21.44
C GLY A 581 1.59 33.11 21.67
N ARG A 582 2.27 31.99 21.88
CA ARG A 582 3.68 31.93 22.22
C ARG A 582 4.50 31.27 21.12
N GLN A 583 5.62 31.91 20.73
CA GLN A 583 6.62 31.26 19.89
C GLN A 583 7.56 30.41 20.77
N ARG A 584 7.94 29.24 20.33
CA ARG A 584 8.90 28.33 20.95
C ARG A 584 10.16 28.22 20.09
N ALA A 585 11.31 28.15 20.75
CA ALA A 585 12.52 27.64 20.13
C ALA A 585 12.46 26.07 20.03
N ARG A 586 13.29 25.48 19.15
CA ARG A 586 13.37 24.02 18.98
C ARG A 586 13.58 23.29 20.30
N ASP A 587 14.57 23.71 21.11
CA ASP A 587 14.92 23.00 22.32
C ASP A 587 13.79 23.07 23.37
N GLU A 588 13.08 24.19 23.43
CA GLU A 588 11.89 24.33 24.26
C GLU A 588 10.75 23.40 23.82
N LEU A 589 10.51 23.30 22.51
CA LEU A 589 9.57 22.38 21.93
C LEU A 589 9.91 20.92 22.26
N LEU A 590 11.18 20.53 22.12
CA LEU A 590 11.64 19.17 22.41
C LEU A 590 11.52 18.83 23.90
N GLN A 591 11.84 19.79 24.79
CA GLN A 591 11.68 19.63 26.25
C GLN A 591 10.20 19.44 26.63
N GLU A 592 9.31 20.27 26.06
CA GLU A 592 7.85 20.13 26.26
C GLU A 592 7.36 18.78 25.78
N THR A 593 7.86 18.33 24.61
CA THR A 593 7.54 17.01 24.05
C THR A 593 7.97 15.88 24.99
N LEU A 594 9.16 15.94 25.56
CA LEU A 594 9.67 14.96 26.52
C LEU A 594 8.76 14.89 27.75
N THR A 595 8.45 16.03 28.34
CA THR A 595 7.57 16.14 29.51
C THR A 595 6.18 15.55 29.25
N ARG A 596 5.57 15.92 28.11
CA ARG A 596 4.26 15.39 27.69
C ARG A 596 4.32 13.88 27.46
N THR A 597 5.39 13.40 26.87
CA THR A 597 5.61 11.98 26.60
C THR A 597 5.69 11.17 27.88
N MET A 598 6.50 11.63 28.85
CA MET A 598 6.62 10.92 30.12
C MET A 598 5.32 10.89 30.90
N LYS A 599 4.57 11.98 30.90
CA LYS A 599 3.22 12.02 31.49
C LYS A 599 2.28 11.00 30.82
N THR A 600 2.35 10.86 29.50
CA THR A 600 1.51 9.93 28.74
C THR A 600 1.90 8.47 29.03
N ILE A 601 3.20 8.13 28.96
CA ILE A 601 3.70 6.78 29.19
C ILE A 601 3.35 6.31 30.61
N ARG A 602 3.60 7.16 31.63
CA ARG A 602 3.29 6.82 33.01
C ARG A 602 1.80 6.58 33.23
N ARG A 603 0.95 7.40 32.64
CA ARG A 603 -0.51 7.24 32.73
C ARG A 603 -1.00 5.93 32.10
N VAL A 604 -0.41 5.53 30.95
CA VAL A 604 -0.89 4.38 30.17
C VAL A 604 -0.24 3.06 30.63
N TYR A 605 1.07 3.07 30.88
CA TYR A 605 1.85 1.84 31.17
C TYR A 605 2.30 1.75 32.63
N GLY A 606 2.08 2.81 33.44
CA GLY A 606 2.48 2.89 34.84
C GLY A 606 3.91 3.40 35.04
N ASP A 607 4.31 3.54 36.33
CA ASP A 607 5.57 4.16 36.72
C ASP A 607 6.80 3.23 36.65
N SER A 608 6.63 1.97 36.34
CA SER A 608 7.74 1.02 36.28
C SER A 608 8.26 0.84 34.86
N MET A 609 9.54 1.18 34.61
CA MET A 609 10.21 0.97 33.34
C MET A 609 10.20 -0.50 32.90
N LEU A 610 10.12 -1.46 33.82
CA LEU A 610 9.95 -2.88 33.51
C LEU A 610 8.64 -3.21 32.76
N ARG A 611 7.68 -2.29 32.79
CA ARG A 611 6.42 -2.39 32.05
C ARG A 611 6.46 -1.70 30.71
N TRP A 612 7.51 -0.91 30.44
CA TRP A 612 7.65 -0.16 29.20
C TRP A 612 8.31 -1.08 28.16
N ALA A 613 7.55 -1.55 27.26
CA ALA A 613 8.02 -2.41 26.18
C ALA A 613 7.24 -2.09 24.91
N TRP A 614 7.92 -1.98 23.78
CA TRP A 614 7.31 -1.63 22.50
C TRP A 614 6.15 -2.56 22.16
N GLY A 615 6.31 -3.86 22.27
CA GLY A 615 5.28 -4.86 21.99
C GLY A 615 4.05 -4.84 22.92
N LYS A 616 4.05 -4.03 24.00
CA LYS A 616 2.81 -3.77 24.76
C LYS A 616 1.93 -2.71 24.10
N ALA A 617 2.56 -1.76 23.42
CA ALA A 617 1.91 -0.72 22.67
C ALA A 617 1.68 -1.13 21.21
N HIS A 618 2.56 -1.97 20.69
CA HIS A 618 2.66 -2.34 19.27
C HIS A 618 2.26 -3.81 19.11
N GLN A 619 0.98 -4.01 18.79
CA GLN A 619 0.38 -5.35 18.74
C GLN A 619 -0.32 -5.57 17.41
N VAL A 620 -0.17 -6.76 16.85
CA VAL A 620 -0.89 -7.20 15.66
C VAL A 620 -2.12 -8.01 16.07
N ARG A 621 -3.27 -7.70 15.49
CA ARG A 621 -4.47 -8.52 15.59
C ARG A 621 -4.92 -8.87 14.17
N PHE A 622 -4.89 -10.13 13.86
CA PHE A 622 -5.44 -10.67 12.63
C PHE A 622 -6.95 -10.66 12.71
N THR A 623 -7.58 -9.80 11.92
CA THR A 623 -9.02 -9.56 11.96
C THR A 623 -9.71 -10.18 10.76
N HIS A 624 -10.85 -10.81 11.02
CA HIS A 624 -11.76 -11.27 9.99
C HIS A 624 -12.86 -10.21 9.75
N PRO A 625 -13.36 -10.01 8.54
CA PRO A 625 -14.44 -9.05 8.27
C PRO A 625 -15.67 -9.21 9.16
N LEU A 626 -15.99 -10.44 9.58
CA LEU A 626 -17.09 -10.73 10.52
C LEU A 626 -16.66 -10.68 12.00
N GLY A 627 -15.40 -10.46 12.27
CA GLY A 627 -14.81 -10.51 13.62
C GLY A 627 -15.03 -9.26 14.46
N SER A 628 -15.73 -8.23 13.99
CA SER A 628 -16.09 -7.04 14.76
C SER A 628 -17.09 -7.34 15.88
N ALA A 629 -18.00 -8.28 15.69
CA ALA A 629 -18.91 -8.74 16.73
C ALA A 629 -18.18 -9.63 17.76
N ARG A 630 -18.31 -9.35 19.05
CA ARG A 630 -17.53 -9.97 20.13
C ARG A 630 -17.50 -11.51 20.07
N LEU A 631 -18.64 -12.17 19.85
CA LEU A 631 -18.71 -13.64 19.77
C LEU A 631 -18.03 -14.18 18.51
N LEU A 632 -18.24 -13.50 17.37
CA LEU A 632 -17.62 -13.89 16.12
C LEU A 632 -16.12 -13.58 16.12
N GLY A 633 -15.70 -12.49 16.78
CA GLY A 633 -14.29 -12.18 16.97
C GLY A 633 -13.51 -13.26 17.71
N ALA A 634 -14.13 -13.92 18.69
CA ALA A 634 -13.51 -15.04 19.40
C ALA A 634 -13.30 -16.27 18.50
N LEU A 635 -14.14 -16.46 17.48
CA LEU A 635 -14.01 -17.56 16.51
C LEU A 635 -13.02 -17.25 15.38
N PHE A 636 -13.15 -16.05 14.81
CA PHE A 636 -12.50 -15.69 13.55
C PHE A 636 -11.18 -14.94 13.71
N ASN A 637 -11.03 -14.10 14.74
CA ASN A 637 -9.81 -13.29 14.91
C ASN A 637 -8.71 -14.05 15.65
N ARG A 638 -7.44 -13.62 15.49
CA ARG A 638 -6.29 -14.08 16.25
C ARG A 638 -5.51 -12.91 16.84
N GLY A 639 -4.90 -13.12 17.98
CA GLY A 639 -4.19 -12.07 18.71
C GLY A 639 -5.09 -11.31 19.70
N PRO A 640 -4.66 -10.11 20.19
CA PRO A 640 -3.46 -9.38 19.77
C PRO A 640 -2.16 -10.06 20.21
N LEU A 641 -1.13 -9.96 19.36
CA LEU A 641 0.21 -10.49 19.60
C LEU A 641 1.23 -9.35 19.58
N PRO A 642 2.20 -9.31 20.52
CA PRO A 642 3.28 -8.33 20.47
C PRO A 642 4.19 -8.60 19.26
N VAL A 643 4.60 -7.54 18.56
CA VAL A 643 5.54 -7.59 17.45
C VAL A 643 6.55 -6.47 17.54
N GLY A 644 7.73 -6.67 16.93
CA GLY A 644 8.74 -5.64 16.71
C GLY A 644 8.53 -4.88 15.40
N GLY A 645 9.53 -4.08 15.04
CA GLY A 645 9.51 -3.25 13.84
C GLY A 645 8.68 -1.98 13.98
N ASP A 646 8.68 -1.18 12.94
CA ASP A 646 7.82 -0.01 12.73
C ASP A 646 7.60 0.24 11.22
N ALA A 647 7.16 1.42 10.83
CA ALA A 647 6.96 1.76 9.42
C ALA A 647 8.27 1.88 8.62
N THR A 648 9.41 2.07 9.29
CA THR A 648 10.70 2.41 8.68
C THR A 648 11.73 1.27 8.73
N THR A 649 11.40 0.16 9.35
CA THR A 649 12.26 -1.03 9.47
C THR A 649 12.06 -2.02 8.32
N PRO A 650 13.07 -2.82 7.90
CA PRO A 650 12.87 -3.91 6.94
C PRO A 650 11.74 -4.84 7.32
N ASN A 651 11.69 -5.31 8.59
CA ASN A 651 10.53 -6.00 9.15
C ASN A 651 9.41 -5.00 9.45
N GLN A 652 8.76 -4.50 8.40
CA GLN A 652 7.79 -3.43 8.52
C GLN A 652 6.55 -3.86 9.31
N SER A 653 6.21 -3.07 10.33
CA SER A 653 4.99 -3.23 11.12
C SER A 653 4.39 -1.85 11.41
N ARG A 654 3.51 -1.37 10.51
CA ARG A 654 3.01 0.01 10.55
C ARG A 654 1.82 0.17 11.49
N VAL A 655 1.84 1.23 12.31
CA VAL A 655 0.70 1.69 13.12
C VAL A 655 0.30 3.11 12.74
N ALA A 656 -0.96 3.46 12.96
CA ALA A 656 -1.42 4.84 12.82
C ALA A 656 -0.80 5.76 13.91
N PHE A 657 -0.52 7.02 13.54
CA PHE A 657 -0.03 8.04 14.48
C PHE A 657 -1.13 8.55 15.41
N LYS A 658 -1.36 7.81 16.45
CA LYS A 658 -2.24 8.22 17.57
C LYS A 658 -1.67 7.70 18.88
N LEU A 659 -2.04 8.35 19.96
CA LEU A 659 -1.60 8.00 21.32
C LEU A 659 -2.77 7.55 22.19
N PRO A 660 -2.66 6.39 22.85
CA PRO A 660 -1.61 5.39 22.64
C PRO A 660 -1.65 4.81 21.23
N PRO A 661 -0.56 4.19 20.74
CA PRO A 661 -0.55 3.50 19.46
C PRO A 661 -1.71 2.50 19.35
N GLY A 662 -2.25 2.38 18.16
CA GLY A 662 -3.30 1.40 17.86
C GLY A 662 -2.73 0.01 17.55
N LEU A 663 -3.57 -0.84 16.98
CA LEU A 663 -3.12 -2.11 16.41
C LEU A 663 -2.31 -1.87 15.14
N VAL A 664 -1.34 -2.75 14.90
CA VAL A 664 -0.58 -2.81 13.64
C VAL A 664 -1.54 -3.04 12.48
N GLN A 665 -1.39 -2.25 11.43
CA GLN A 665 -2.27 -2.25 10.27
C GLN A 665 -1.65 -2.92 9.05
N VAL A 666 -0.34 -2.78 8.85
CA VAL A 666 0.41 -3.36 7.73
C VAL A 666 1.56 -4.19 8.24
N ILE A 667 1.75 -5.36 7.65
CA ILE A 667 2.80 -6.33 7.96
C ILE A 667 3.30 -6.99 6.68
N PRO A 668 4.50 -7.63 6.69
CA PRO A 668 4.87 -8.59 5.66
C PRO A 668 3.85 -9.73 5.62
N ALA A 669 2.92 -9.67 4.66
CA ALA A 669 1.83 -10.66 4.55
C ALA A 669 2.32 -12.02 4.03
N TYR A 670 3.43 -11.99 3.31
CA TYR A 670 4.14 -13.14 2.77
C TYR A 670 5.64 -12.81 2.73
N ARG A 671 6.48 -13.79 2.94
CA ARG A 671 7.92 -13.69 2.73
C ARG A 671 8.38 -14.85 1.87
N GLN A 672 9.20 -14.59 0.87
CA GLN A 672 9.83 -15.62 0.03
C GLN A 672 11.33 -15.36 -0.11
N ILE A 673 12.09 -16.45 -0.18
CA ILE A 673 13.54 -16.46 -0.41
C ILE A 673 13.86 -17.59 -1.37
N TYR A 674 14.49 -17.29 -2.49
CA TYR A 674 14.89 -18.28 -3.49
C TYR A 674 16.38 -18.26 -3.75
N GLU A 675 17.01 -19.44 -3.73
CA GLU A 675 18.31 -19.70 -4.32
C GLU A 675 18.07 -20.18 -5.75
N VAL A 676 18.20 -19.28 -6.72
CA VAL A 676 17.72 -19.45 -8.08
C VAL A 676 18.37 -20.64 -8.78
N GLY A 677 17.55 -21.59 -9.27
CA GLY A 677 17.99 -22.87 -9.85
C GLY A 677 18.28 -23.97 -8.80
N SER A 678 18.08 -23.70 -7.50
CA SER A 678 18.03 -24.69 -6.42
C SER A 678 16.66 -24.64 -5.74
N TRP A 679 15.61 -24.81 -6.52
CA TRP A 679 14.25 -24.46 -6.15
C TRP A 679 13.73 -25.18 -4.89
N ASP A 680 14.11 -26.44 -4.63
CA ASP A 680 13.76 -27.16 -3.42
C ASP A 680 14.38 -26.59 -2.13
N ARG A 681 15.29 -25.60 -2.26
CA ARG A 681 15.85 -24.83 -1.14
C ARG A 681 15.14 -23.50 -0.91
N GLY A 682 14.11 -23.23 -1.70
CA GLY A 682 13.27 -22.06 -1.50
C GLY A 682 12.53 -22.12 -0.17
N GLU A 683 12.30 -20.97 0.42
CA GLU A 683 11.66 -20.82 1.73
C GLU A 683 10.61 -19.72 1.68
N SER A 684 9.51 -19.93 2.41
CA SER A 684 8.44 -18.94 2.51
C SER A 684 7.71 -19.02 3.86
N VAL A 685 6.89 -18.00 4.16
CA VAL A 685 5.96 -17.99 5.28
C VAL A 685 4.83 -16.98 5.05
N LEU A 686 3.60 -17.37 5.39
CA LEU A 686 2.42 -16.51 5.37
C LEU A 686 2.16 -15.87 6.75
N ALA A 687 1.68 -14.66 6.75
CA ALA A 687 1.09 -14.04 7.94
C ALA A 687 -0.37 -14.51 8.11
N GLY A 688 -0.54 -15.78 8.43
CA GLY A 688 -1.87 -16.41 8.50
C GLY A 688 -1.76 -17.91 8.39
N GLY A 689 -2.43 -18.48 7.40
CA GLY A 689 -2.37 -19.88 6.99
C GLY A 689 -3.07 -20.05 5.64
N GLN A 690 -2.94 -21.23 5.05
CA GLN A 690 -3.46 -21.53 3.71
C GLN A 690 -5.00 -21.69 3.67
N SER A 691 -5.66 -21.92 4.79
CA SER A 691 -7.10 -22.16 4.79
C SER A 691 -7.91 -20.88 5.02
N GLY A 692 -8.94 -20.66 4.18
CA GLY A 692 -9.96 -19.67 4.45
C GLY A 692 -10.99 -20.08 5.51
N HIS A 693 -10.94 -21.30 6.02
CA HIS A 693 -11.95 -21.85 6.95
C HIS A 693 -11.48 -21.73 8.40
N ALA A 694 -12.14 -20.90 9.20
CA ALA A 694 -11.73 -20.58 10.58
C ALA A 694 -11.63 -21.77 11.56
N LEU A 695 -12.26 -22.90 11.25
CA LEU A 695 -12.16 -24.13 12.04
C LEU A 695 -11.08 -25.11 11.52
N SER A 696 -10.43 -24.78 10.42
CA SER A 696 -9.29 -25.54 9.92
C SER A 696 -8.06 -25.28 10.79
N ARG A 697 -7.27 -26.31 11.05
CA ARG A 697 -5.94 -26.14 11.67
C ARG A 697 -4.94 -25.41 10.79
N LEU A 698 -5.22 -25.26 9.51
CA LEU A 698 -4.41 -24.52 8.55
C LEU A 698 -4.89 -23.06 8.36
N TYR A 699 -5.75 -22.55 9.25
CA TYR A 699 -6.27 -21.19 9.18
C TYR A 699 -5.25 -20.15 9.68
N ASP A 700 -4.45 -20.53 10.68
CA ASP A 700 -3.59 -19.65 11.45
C ASP A 700 -2.25 -20.31 11.86
N ASP A 701 -1.94 -21.46 11.29
CA ASP A 701 -0.79 -22.31 11.66
C ASP A 701 0.57 -21.65 11.41
N GLN A 702 0.66 -20.71 10.47
CA GLN A 702 1.90 -20.01 10.17
C GLN A 702 2.09 -18.69 10.95
N ILE A 703 1.10 -18.21 11.70
CA ILE A 703 1.22 -16.92 12.44
C ILE A 703 2.41 -16.93 13.40
N VAL A 704 2.63 -18.03 14.12
CA VAL A 704 3.76 -18.15 15.07
C VAL A 704 5.08 -18.19 14.32
N MET A 705 5.16 -18.97 13.24
CA MET A 705 6.34 -19.04 12.35
C MET A 705 6.69 -17.67 11.81
N TRP A 706 5.71 -16.97 11.23
CA TRP A 706 5.87 -15.62 10.69
C TRP A 706 6.42 -14.63 11.74
N ARG A 707 5.86 -14.65 12.97
CA ARG A 707 6.27 -13.75 14.06
C ARG A 707 7.69 -14.03 14.54
N GLU A 708 8.08 -15.32 14.59
CA GLU A 708 9.37 -15.77 15.11
C GLU A 708 10.45 -15.86 14.04
N GLY A 709 10.14 -15.48 12.78
CA GLY A 709 11.07 -15.53 11.68
C GLY A 709 11.45 -16.94 11.25
N VAL A 710 10.53 -17.88 11.39
CA VAL A 710 10.69 -19.26 10.95
C VAL A 710 9.99 -19.44 9.62
N TYR A 711 10.67 -20.05 8.67
CA TYR A 711 10.17 -20.31 7.32
C TYR A 711 9.90 -21.80 7.13
N HIS A 712 9.09 -22.13 6.14
CA HIS A 712 8.95 -23.50 5.67
C HIS A 712 9.52 -23.64 4.25
N PRO A 713 10.01 -24.85 3.86
CA PRO A 713 10.50 -25.08 2.51
C PRO A 713 9.37 -24.98 1.47
N THR A 714 9.73 -24.52 0.26
CA THR A 714 8.85 -24.49 -0.92
C THR A 714 9.25 -25.62 -1.87
N PRO A 715 8.71 -26.84 -1.72
CA PRO A 715 9.09 -27.98 -2.55
C PRO A 715 8.72 -27.74 -4.01
N TRP A 716 9.65 -28.03 -4.92
CA TRP A 716 9.49 -27.83 -6.37
C TRP A 716 9.61 -29.12 -7.15
N SER A 717 10.67 -29.92 -6.94
CA SER A 717 10.84 -31.17 -7.64
C SER A 717 9.71 -32.13 -7.27
N ARG A 718 9.34 -32.98 -8.24
CA ARG A 718 8.27 -33.97 -8.02
C ARG A 718 8.52 -34.82 -6.78
N GLU A 719 9.76 -35.23 -6.54
CA GLU A 719 10.15 -36.00 -5.35
C GLU A 719 9.92 -35.22 -4.07
N ALA A 720 10.32 -33.93 -4.02
CA ALA A 720 10.11 -33.08 -2.87
C ALA A 720 8.61 -32.81 -2.59
N VAL A 721 7.83 -32.56 -3.65
CA VAL A 721 6.38 -32.36 -3.56
C VAL A 721 5.68 -33.64 -3.07
N GLU A 722 5.98 -34.79 -3.64
CA GLU A 722 5.39 -36.08 -3.20
C GLU A 722 5.73 -36.39 -1.74
N LYS A 723 6.96 -36.12 -1.31
CA LYS A 723 7.41 -36.28 0.07
C LYS A 723 6.69 -35.33 1.04
N ALA A 724 6.40 -34.11 0.64
CA ALA A 724 5.73 -33.09 1.44
C ALA A 724 4.20 -33.25 1.45
N THR A 725 3.63 -34.02 0.51
CA THR A 725 2.18 -34.19 0.34
C THR A 725 1.53 -34.85 1.55
N VAL A 726 0.55 -34.18 2.16
CA VAL A 726 -0.23 -34.68 3.29
C VAL A 726 -1.62 -35.15 2.85
N TYR A 727 -2.21 -34.46 1.89
CA TYR A 727 -3.54 -34.76 1.35
C TYR A 727 -3.52 -34.73 -0.18
N GLN A 728 -4.37 -35.55 -0.79
CA GLN A 728 -4.53 -35.58 -2.23
C GLN A 728 -6.01 -35.51 -2.58
N LEU A 729 -6.35 -34.66 -3.53
CA LEU A 729 -7.67 -34.57 -4.15
C LEU A 729 -7.52 -34.82 -5.65
N ALA A 730 -8.18 -35.85 -6.15
CA ALA A 730 -8.27 -36.10 -7.59
C ALA A 730 -9.54 -35.48 -8.16
N LEU A 731 -9.37 -34.60 -9.15
CA LEU A 731 -10.47 -34.05 -9.93
C LEU A 731 -10.61 -34.91 -11.18
N GLN A 732 -11.81 -35.34 -11.47
CA GLN A 732 -12.14 -36.10 -12.72
C GLN A 732 -12.96 -35.20 -13.63
N PRO A 733 -12.81 -35.33 -14.97
CA PRO A 733 -13.57 -34.57 -15.96
C PRO A 733 -15.08 -34.70 -15.79
#